data_26d8ed11ab3d4ec09bdf4f67b4724e8f
#
_entry.id   26d8ed11ab3d4ec09bdf4f67b4724e8f
#
_cell.length_a   1.000
_cell.length_b   1.000
_cell.length_c   1.000
_cell.angle_alpha   90.00
_cell.angle_beta   90.00
_cell.angle_gamma   90.00
#
_symmetry.space_group_name_H-M   'P 1'
#
loop_
_entity.id
_entity.type
_entity.pdbx_description
1 polymer ?
#
loop_
_entity_poly.entity_id
_entity_poly.type
_entity_poly.pdbx_seq_one_letter_code
_entity_poly.pdbx_strand_id
1 'polypeptide(L)'
;MKLSHLHVLNYRGLRDVSIPLSPFVCVTGENNGGKSSVLQSLSLFLSGSALKGTDYFDATQAITIAITLSDVTPEDLKLLAEEHRERIAALVGDKKLTLVRMYGTDGKSQLGYYGLVPKELRFSSENVAELVAGKRGSQLKDAVLGVFPELADQVDALTTQGVVKDSILKLGDALPDKSKETRFIPLPTGFDKSIMPMLPERIYIPAVKDLSDDTKTAETSSFGKILAIVMKAIEPLLADEKDLFDKLSKKLTRVLGADGKFEDGRLPEIRTIEQTIQRYVRESFTSVSLEIEIPPPELKSVLATARILADDGVRGPLELKGDGLRRAVVFSILRAYVELSRAAQTARETEAGQAERGYLLLFEEPELFLHPDAQKILFDALGEFSKKHHVVVTTHSPLFLGPQATATFIRLAKATEAGIAKPFTKPCHVDLTGIKPRDEFQIICFENNTAAFFSRRIVLVEGDSDFIAFPHIAETLNEAWNCRHRSVTFVRVGGKGSIARYRSFFSKFDVPVFVITDLDCLEDDFDKLDPSDIAKALRTKLIQEVDAANAAAGVPAVAKADDVKKAQSKPEIRRLWEDVRGAKTAYDADKTKIAELDAAVDAFFAWERKNIRRDCIQKAEQADVQATKVALIWELRTKGVFVLERGALDDYYPAGVTGPDKPSRAQAFRETFDTRDKILPLSPQQTCPVTGMVSTEFEFICSRIFS
;
A
#
# COMPACT_ATOMS: atom_id res chain seq x y z
N MET A 1 9.95 -7.75 -17.91
CA MET A 1 8.51 -7.57 -17.68
C MET A 1 8.24 -7.37 -16.20
N LYS A 2 7.36 -6.41 -15.80
CA LYS A 2 7.01 -6.09 -14.41
C LYS A 2 5.51 -5.91 -14.25
N LEU A 3 4.95 -6.27 -13.08
CA LEU A 3 3.60 -5.89 -12.70
C LEU A 3 3.60 -4.39 -12.37
N SER A 4 2.75 -3.59 -13.01
CA SER A 4 2.72 -2.14 -12.84
C SER A 4 1.41 -1.59 -12.31
N HIS A 5 0.31 -2.31 -12.50
CA HIS A 5 -1.00 -1.84 -12.05
C HIS A 5 -1.96 -2.98 -11.78
N LEU A 6 -2.80 -2.82 -10.75
CA LEU A 6 -3.94 -3.67 -10.43
C LEU A 6 -5.21 -2.83 -10.41
N HIS A 7 -6.24 -3.26 -11.11
CA HIS A 7 -7.56 -2.67 -11.05
C HIS A 7 -8.60 -3.75 -10.74
N VAL A 8 -9.39 -3.55 -9.70
CA VAL A 8 -10.39 -4.50 -9.21
C VAL A 8 -11.74 -3.83 -9.11
N LEU A 9 -12.73 -4.43 -9.76
CA LEU A 9 -14.11 -3.99 -9.71
C LEU A 9 -14.99 -5.08 -9.08
N ASN A 10 -15.87 -4.67 -8.18
CA ASN A 10 -16.95 -5.48 -7.63
C ASN A 10 -16.54 -6.71 -6.80
N TYR A 11 -15.31 -6.77 -6.27
CA TYR A 11 -14.82 -7.89 -5.47
C TYR A 11 -14.85 -7.60 -3.97
N ARG A 12 -15.74 -8.24 -3.20
CA ARG A 12 -15.92 -8.04 -1.75
C ARG A 12 -16.07 -6.56 -1.40
N GLY A 13 -15.18 -6.01 -0.56
CA GLY A 13 -15.14 -4.57 -0.26
C GLY A 13 -14.47 -3.70 -1.34
N LEU A 14 -13.86 -4.30 -2.34
CA LEU A 14 -13.20 -3.61 -3.45
C LEU A 14 -14.23 -3.30 -4.54
N ARG A 15 -14.96 -2.19 -4.37
CA ARG A 15 -15.99 -1.77 -5.32
C ARG A 15 -15.38 -1.32 -6.64
N ASP A 16 -14.44 -0.40 -6.56
CA ASP A 16 -13.65 0.12 -7.67
C ASP A 16 -12.30 0.58 -7.10
N VAL A 17 -11.29 -0.27 -7.23
CA VAL A 17 -10.00 -0.09 -6.58
C VAL A 17 -8.89 -0.20 -7.59
N SER A 18 -8.13 0.88 -7.73
CA SER A 18 -7.01 1.03 -8.66
C SER A 18 -5.73 1.25 -7.86
N ILE A 19 -4.75 0.37 -8.03
CA ILE A 19 -3.53 0.33 -7.23
C ILE A 19 -2.31 0.26 -8.16
N PRO A 20 -1.38 1.22 -8.09
CA PRO A 20 -0.09 1.08 -8.75
C PRO A 20 0.73 -0.03 -8.08
N LEU A 21 1.35 -0.87 -8.87
CA LEU A 21 2.23 -1.93 -8.41
C LEU A 21 3.68 -1.59 -8.76
N SER A 22 4.55 -1.79 -7.79
CA SER A 22 6.01 -1.79 -7.95
C SER A 22 6.54 -3.19 -7.63
N PRO A 23 7.83 -3.46 -7.82
CA PRO A 23 8.41 -4.74 -7.41
C PRO A 23 8.15 -5.08 -5.95
N PHE A 24 8.08 -4.07 -5.05
CA PHE A 24 7.72 -4.26 -3.65
C PHE A 24 6.58 -3.32 -3.26
N VAL A 25 5.46 -3.89 -2.82
CA VAL A 25 4.26 -3.16 -2.38
C VAL A 25 3.90 -3.55 -0.96
N CYS A 26 3.73 -2.56 -0.10
CA CYS A 26 3.21 -2.70 1.25
C CYS A 26 1.78 -2.15 1.32
N VAL A 27 0.81 -3.00 1.60
CA VAL A 27 -0.60 -2.65 1.77
C VAL A 27 -0.89 -2.53 3.27
N THR A 28 -1.23 -1.33 3.71
CA THR A 28 -1.54 -1.03 5.12
C THR A 28 -2.96 -0.49 5.26
N GLY A 29 -3.43 -0.29 6.46
CA GLY A 29 -4.75 0.29 6.74
C GLY A 29 -5.50 -0.43 7.86
N GLU A 30 -6.74 -0.03 8.09
CA GLU A 30 -7.60 -0.53 9.15
C GLU A 30 -7.86 -2.04 9.06
N ASN A 31 -8.19 -2.66 10.21
CA ASN A 31 -8.74 -4.01 10.21
C ASN A 31 -10.03 -4.05 9.38
N ASN A 32 -10.17 -5.10 8.58
CA ASN A 32 -11.29 -5.24 7.66
C ASN A 32 -11.37 -4.15 6.57
N GLY A 33 -10.27 -3.41 6.31
CA GLY A 33 -10.15 -2.38 5.26
C GLY A 33 -10.00 -2.94 3.83
N GLY A 34 -9.93 -4.26 3.65
CA GLY A 34 -9.79 -4.89 2.33
C GLY A 34 -8.37 -5.35 1.99
N LYS A 35 -7.40 -5.27 2.92
CA LYS A 35 -5.99 -5.68 2.68
C LYS A 35 -5.86 -7.10 2.11
N SER A 36 -6.44 -8.09 2.79
CA SER A 36 -6.43 -9.48 2.31
C SER A 36 -7.18 -9.64 0.98
N SER A 37 -8.23 -8.83 0.74
CA SER A 37 -8.96 -8.87 -0.52
C SER A 37 -8.11 -8.42 -1.71
N VAL A 38 -7.19 -7.45 -1.52
CA VAL A 38 -6.22 -7.03 -2.54
C VAL A 38 -5.27 -8.18 -2.88
N LEU A 39 -4.66 -8.84 -1.89
CA LEU A 39 -3.78 -9.97 -2.14
C LEU A 39 -4.53 -11.15 -2.80
N GLN A 40 -5.74 -11.42 -2.32
CA GLN A 40 -6.57 -12.48 -2.87
C GLN A 40 -7.02 -12.18 -4.30
N SER A 41 -7.28 -10.92 -4.68
CA SER A 41 -7.61 -10.56 -6.05
C SER A 41 -6.44 -10.85 -7.01
N LEU A 42 -5.19 -10.53 -6.64
CA LEU A 42 -4.00 -10.91 -7.38
C LEU A 42 -3.86 -12.43 -7.51
N SER A 43 -4.12 -13.13 -6.41
CA SER A 43 -4.12 -14.59 -6.36
C SER A 43 -5.17 -15.19 -7.29
N LEU A 44 -6.40 -14.66 -7.29
CA LEU A 44 -7.51 -15.08 -8.13
C LEU A 44 -7.27 -14.80 -9.61
N PHE A 45 -6.66 -13.64 -9.93
CA PHE A 45 -6.28 -13.36 -11.31
C PHE A 45 -5.38 -14.45 -11.89
N LEU A 46 -4.39 -14.92 -11.13
CA LEU A 46 -3.45 -15.94 -11.58
C LEU A 46 -4.04 -17.35 -11.55
N SER A 47 -4.91 -17.68 -10.58
CA SER A 47 -5.47 -19.05 -10.46
C SER A 47 -6.70 -19.30 -11.31
N GLY A 48 -7.52 -18.28 -11.55
CA GLY A 48 -8.82 -18.44 -12.20
C GLY A 48 -9.82 -19.30 -11.42
N SER A 49 -9.59 -19.49 -10.11
CA SER A 49 -10.46 -20.31 -9.25
C SER A 49 -11.87 -19.75 -9.19
N ALA A 50 -12.88 -20.60 -9.21
CA ALA A 50 -14.27 -20.19 -9.14
C ALA A 50 -14.62 -19.44 -7.85
N LEU A 51 -15.52 -18.48 -7.93
CA LEU A 51 -15.97 -17.62 -6.83
C LEU A 51 -17.36 -18.03 -6.33
N LYS A 52 -17.65 -17.62 -5.08
CA LYS A 52 -18.95 -17.80 -4.45
C LYS A 52 -19.76 -16.49 -4.50
N GLY A 53 -21.08 -16.57 -4.39
CA GLY A 53 -21.94 -15.37 -4.40
C GLY A 53 -21.59 -14.33 -3.31
N THR A 54 -21.01 -14.77 -2.19
CA THR A 54 -20.53 -13.88 -1.10
C THR A 54 -19.29 -13.07 -1.45
N ASP A 55 -18.61 -13.35 -2.56
CA ASP A 55 -17.41 -12.63 -2.99
C ASP A 55 -17.75 -11.39 -3.82
N TYR A 56 -19.01 -11.18 -4.21
CA TYR A 56 -19.46 -10.04 -4.99
C TYR A 56 -19.84 -8.86 -4.08
N PHE A 57 -19.39 -7.66 -4.41
CA PHE A 57 -19.89 -6.44 -3.77
C PHE A 57 -21.37 -6.22 -4.13
N ASP A 58 -21.67 -6.31 -5.42
CA ASP A 58 -23.02 -6.36 -6.00
C ASP A 58 -23.18 -7.67 -6.78
N ALA A 59 -24.06 -8.54 -6.31
CA ALA A 59 -24.27 -9.87 -6.89
C ALA A 59 -24.90 -9.84 -8.31
N THR A 60 -25.39 -8.69 -8.75
CA THR A 60 -25.98 -8.52 -10.08
C THR A 60 -24.94 -8.17 -11.15
N GLN A 61 -23.71 -7.83 -10.75
CA GLN A 61 -22.63 -7.40 -11.63
C GLN A 61 -21.47 -8.40 -11.64
N ALA A 62 -20.77 -8.48 -12.76
CA ALA A 62 -19.54 -9.26 -12.87
C ALA A 62 -18.41 -8.65 -12.02
N ILE A 63 -17.52 -9.52 -11.52
CA ILE A 63 -16.23 -9.06 -10.93
C ILE A 63 -15.21 -8.95 -12.05
N THR A 64 -14.43 -7.87 -12.04
CA THR A 64 -13.33 -7.68 -12.97
C THR A 64 -12.03 -7.45 -12.23
N ILE A 65 -11.00 -8.22 -12.58
CA ILE A 65 -9.65 -8.04 -12.07
C ILE A 65 -8.73 -7.84 -13.27
N ALA A 66 -8.17 -6.64 -13.40
CA ALA A 66 -7.24 -6.31 -14.47
C ALA A 66 -5.83 -6.10 -13.92
N ILE A 67 -4.83 -6.67 -14.59
CA ILE A 67 -3.42 -6.50 -14.28
C ILE A 67 -2.71 -5.94 -15.50
N THR A 68 -1.93 -4.88 -15.31
CA THR A 68 -1.07 -4.32 -16.34
C THR A 68 0.37 -4.74 -16.10
N LEU A 69 0.97 -5.30 -17.13
CA LEU A 69 2.38 -5.64 -17.21
C LEU A 69 3.10 -4.51 -17.96
N SER A 70 4.23 -4.04 -17.45
CA SER A 70 5.11 -3.06 -18.10
C SER A 70 6.45 -3.67 -18.47
N ASP A 71 7.22 -2.95 -19.28
CA ASP A 71 8.53 -3.38 -19.75
C ASP A 71 8.48 -4.77 -20.44
N VAL A 72 7.40 -5.05 -21.17
CA VAL A 72 7.26 -6.29 -21.93
C VAL A 72 8.24 -6.28 -23.11
N THR A 73 9.08 -7.30 -23.16
CA THR A 73 10.14 -7.47 -24.18
C THR A 73 9.82 -8.62 -25.14
N PRO A 74 10.44 -8.66 -26.32
CA PRO A 74 10.32 -9.83 -27.21
C PRO A 74 10.76 -11.15 -26.57
N GLU A 75 11.71 -11.10 -25.65
CA GLU A 75 12.18 -12.26 -24.87
C GLU A 75 11.09 -12.81 -23.98
N ASP A 76 10.29 -11.92 -23.33
CA ASP A 76 9.15 -12.33 -22.51
C ASP A 76 8.10 -13.06 -23.38
N LEU A 77 7.88 -12.58 -24.61
CA LEU A 77 6.95 -13.21 -25.54
C LEU A 77 7.39 -14.58 -26.04
N LYS A 78 8.69 -14.92 -25.98
CA LYS A 78 9.18 -16.27 -26.30
C LYS A 78 8.72 -17.33 -25.30
N LEU A 79 8.28 -16.94 -24.10
CA LEU A 79 7.68 -17.85 -23.13
C LEU A 79 6.28 -18.35 -23.54
N LEU A 80 5.64 -17.68 -24.51
CA LEU A 80 4.37 -18.09 -25.11
C LEU A 80 4.56 -19.20 -26.13
N ALA A 81 3.55 -20.06 -26.29
CA ALA A 81 3.48 -21.00 -27.39
C ALA A 81 3.56 -20.23 -28.73
N GLU A 82 4.30 -20.78 -29.70
CA GLU A 82 4.61 -20.10 -30.95
C GLU A 82 3.36 -19.66 -31.72
N GLU A 83 2.34 -20.49 -31.77
CA GLU A 83 1.04 -20.25 -32.39
C GLU A 83 0.24 -19.06 -31.80
N HIS A 84 0.53 -18.68 -30.53
CA HIS A 84 -0.19 -17.61 -29.81
C HIS A 84 0.61 -16.31 -29.72
N ARG A 85 1.90 -16.33 -30.07
CA ARG A 85 2.84 -15.23 -29.84
C ARG A 85 2.47 -13.96 -30.59
N GLU A 86 2.17 -14.07 -31.88
CA GLU A 86 1.80 -12.91 -32.69
C GLU A 86 0.55 -12.20 -32.18
N ARG A 87 -0.45 -13.00 -31.77
CA ARG A 87 -1.72 -12.43 -31.29
C ARG A 87 -1.56 -11.69 -29.94
N ILE A 88 -0.76 -12.21 -29.05
CA ILE A 88 -0.47 -11.53 -27.78
C ILE A 88 0.44 -10.32 -28.02
N ALA A 89 1.41 -10.42 -28.93
CA ALA A 89 2.28 -9.31 -29.31
C ALA A 89 1.46 -8.10 -29.85
N ALA A 90 0.39 -8.37 -30.61
CA ALA A 90 -0.52 -7.33 -31.09
C ALA A 90 -1.28 -6.58 -29.99
N LEU A 91 -1.41 -7.17 -28.79
CA LEU A 91 -2.05 -6.52 -27.63
C LEU A 91 -1.05 -5.68 -26.81
N VAL A 92 0.24 -5.77 -27.10
CA VAL A 92 1.28 -5.01 -26.40
C VAL A 92 1.37 -3.61 -27.01
N GLY A 93 0.89 -2.60 -26.27
CA GLY A 93 1.03 -1.19 -26.62
C GLY A 93 2.03 -0.49 -25.70
N ASP A 94 2.99 0.28 -26.23
CA ASP A 94 4.00 1.02 -25.44
C ASP A 94 4.74 0.13 -24.41
N LYS A 95 5.09 -1.09 -24.80
CA LYS A 95 5.68 -2.10 -23.91
C LYS A 95 4.80 -2.47 -22.71
N LYS A 96 3.50 -2.23 -22.79
CA LYS A 96 2.51 -2.60 -21.76
C LYS A 96 1.52 -3.62 -22.31
N LEU A 97 1.13 -4.54 -21.46
CA LEU A 97 0.09 -5.54 -21.73
C LEU A 97 -0.89 -5.55 -20.55
N THR A 98 -2.16 -5.21 -20.80
CA THR A 98 -3.21 -5.29 -19.79
C THR A 98 -4.07 -6.51 -20.04
N LEU A 99 -4.08 -7.42 -19.08
CA LEU A 99 -4.91 -8.61 -19.07
C LEU A 99 -6.02 -8.46 -18.05
N VAL A 100 -7.17 -8.98 -18.37
CA VAL A 100 -8.39 -8.86 -17.57
C VAL A 100 -8.95 -10.25 -17.31
N ARG A 101 -9.20 -10.57 -16.05
CA ARG A 101 -9.98 -11.74 -15.66
C ARG A 101 -11.35 -11.28 -15.18
N MET A 102 -12.37 -11.68 -15.89
CA MET A 102 -13.77 -11.38 -15.58
C MET A 102 -14.44 -12.63 -15.00
N TYR A 103 -15.17 -12.45 -13.91
CA TYR A 103 -15.99 -13.47 -13.28
C TYR A 103 -17.45 -13.13 -13.51
N GLY A 104 -18.16 -14.00 -14.22
CA GLY A 104 -19.60 -13.89 -14.37
C GLY A 104 -20.35 -14.07 -13.06
N THR A 105 -21.62 -13.75 -13.03
CA THR A 105 -22.49 -13.96 -11.84
C THR A 105 -22.65 -15.43 -11.46
N ASP A 106 -22.26 -16.36 -12.35
CA ASP A 106 -22.18 -17.80 -12.10
C ASP A 106 -20.86 -18.23 -11.39
N GLY A 107 -19.99 -17.31 -11.09
CA GLY A 107 -18.69 -17.55 -10.44
C GLY A 107 -17.59 -18.07 -11.35
N LYS A 108 -17.85 -18.30 -12.63
CA LYS A 108 -16.85 -18.76 -13.60
C LYS A 108 -16.03 -17.61 -14.14
N SER A 109 -14.74 -17.85 -14.36
CA SER A 109 -13.82 -16.83 -14.87
C SER A 109 -13.49 -17.02 -16.35
N GLN A 110 -13.28 -15.89 -17.01
CA GLN A 110 -12.73 -15.83 -18.36
C GLN A 110 -11.55 -14.84 -18.35
N LEU A 111 -10.45 -15.23 -19.01
CA LEU A 111 -9.30 -14.36 -19.22
C LEU A 111 -9.47 -13.63 -20.57
N GLY A 112 -9.16 -12.35 -20.60
CA GLY A 112 -9.32 -11.53 -21.80
C GLY A 112 -8.54 -10.22 -21.69
N TYR A 113 -8.98 -9.26 -22.46
CA TYR A 113 -8.43 -7.91 -22.49
C TYR A 113 -9.53 -6.89 -22.80
N TYR A 114 -9.26 -5.61 -22.58
CA TYR A 114 -10.13 -4.54 -23.06
C TYR A 114 -9.73 -4.11 -24.46
N GLY A 115 -10.67 -4.20 -25.39
CA GLY A 115 -10.50 -3.75 -26.76
C GLY A 115 -11.58 -2.76 -27.18
N LEU A 116 -11.29 -1.98 -28.20
CA LEU A 116 -12.26 -1.10 -28.83
C LEU A 116 -13.14 -1.92 -29.77
N VAL A 117 -14.42 -2.00 -29.47
CA VAL A 117 -15.41 -2.69 -30.31
C VAL A 117 -16.46 -1.70 -30.81
N PRO A 118 -17.06 -1.92 -32.01
CA PRO A 118 -18.14 -1.09 -32.48
C PRO A 118 -19.32 -1.02 -31.48
N LYS A 119 -19.89 0.18 -31.30
CA LYS A 119 -21.06 0.39 -30.44
C LYS A 119 -22.33 -0.26 -31.01
N GLU A 120 -22.38 -0.40 -32.32
CA GLU A 120 -23.54 -0.98 -33.01
C GLU A 120 -23.67 -2.48 -32.71
N LEU A 121 -24.82 -2.89 -32.21
CA LEU A 121 -25.11 -4.28 -31.80
C LEU A 121 -24.93 -5.28 -32.95
N ARG A 122 -25.09 -4.88 -34.21
CA ARG A 122 -24.90 -5.78 -35.37
C ARG A 122 -23.50 -6.41 -35.42
N PHE A 123 -22.49 -5.74 -34.84
CA PHE A 123 -21.10 -6.24 -34.74
C PHE A 123 -20.86 -7.15 -33.54
N SER A 124 -21.84 -7.34 -32.64
CA SER A 124 -21.64 -8.21 -31.49
C SER A 124 -21.42 -9.66 -31.93
N SER A 125 -20.54 -10.38 -31.19
CA SER A 125 -20.21 -11.78 -31.50
C SER A 125 -21.44 -12.68 -31.52
N GLU A 126 -22.44 -12.37 -30.70
CA GLU A 126 -23.70 -13.09 -30.60
C GLU A 126 -24.56 -12.87 -31.86
N ASN A 127 -24.77 -11.62 -32.25
CA ASN A 127 -25.55 -11.28 -33.45
C ASN A 127 -24.87 -11.78 -34.73
N VAL A 128 -23.53 -11.67 -34.82
CA VAL A 128 -22.77 -12.19 -35.95
C VAL A 128 -22.85 -13.73 -35.99
N ALA A 129 -22.77 -14.41 -34.81
CA ALA A 129 -22.90 -15.86 -34.77
C ALA A 129 -24.30 -16.30 -35.20
N GLU A 130 -25.38 -15.65 -34.73
CA GLU A 130 -26.76 -15.93 -35.11
C GLU A 130 -27.01 -15.63 -36.60
N LEU A 131 -26.47 -14.53 -37.12
CA LEU A 131 -26.55 -14.15 -38.51
C LEU A 131 -26.04 -15.26 -39.44
N VAL A 132 -24.94 -15.90 -39.13
CA VAL A 132 -24.28 -16.92 -39.95
C VAL A 132 -24.70 -18.35 -39.64
N ALA A 133 -25.39 -18.59 -38.50
CA ALA A 133 -25.76 -19.92 -38.03
C ALA A 133 -26.60 -20.69 -39.07
N GLY A 134 -26.14 -21.89 -39.40
CA GLY A 134 -26.85 -22.79 -40.33
C GLY A 134 -26.91 -22.36 -41.79
N LYS A 135 -26.38 -21.20 -42.16
CA LYS A 135 -26.42 -20.63 -43.52
C LYS A 135 -25.18 -20.98 -44.33
N ARG A 136 -25.33 -21.21 -45.64
CA ARG A 136 -24.27 -21.51 -46.58
C ARG A 136 -24.56 -20.89 -47.98
N GLY A 137 -23.55 -20.71 -48.80
CA GLY A 137 -23.68 -20.23 -50.19
C GLY A 137 -24.44 -18.91 -50.32
N SER A 138 -25.43 -18.85 -51.22
CA SER A 138 -26.22 -17.63 -51.45
C SER A 138 -26.98 -17.17 -50.21
N GLN A 139 -27.56 -18.09 -49.44
CA GLN A 139 -28.29 -17.75 -48.21
C GLN A 139 -27.42 -17.02 -47.19
N LEU A 140 -26.12 -17.40 -47.09
CA LEU A 140 -25.16 -16.73 -46.22
C LEU A 140 -24.85 -15.33 -46.73
N LYS A 141 -24.61 -15.20 -48.04
CA LYS A 141 -24.34 -13.91 -48.68
C LYS A 141 -25.52 -12.93 -48.56
N ASP A 142 -26.71 -13.36 -48.85
CA ASP A 142 -27.93 -12.54 -48.74
C ASP A 142 -28.20 -12.07 -47.31
N ALA A 143 -28.04 -12.97 -46.35
CA ALA A 143 -28.21 -12.63 -44.92
C ALA A 143 -27.18 -11.60 -44.47
N VAL A 144 -25.94 -11.75 -44.89
CA VAL A 144 -24.85 -10.82 -44.51
C VAL A 144 -25.04 -9.44 -45.15
N LEU A 145 -25.38 -9.40 -46.43
CA LEU A 145 -25.60 -8.12 -47.13
C LEU A 145 -26.85 -7.39 -46.59
N GLY A 146 -27.84 -8.10 -46.10
CA GLY A 146 -29.02 -7.49 -45.44
C GLY A 146 -28.69 -6.73 -44.17
N VAL A 147 -27.61 -7.09 -43.47
CA VAL A 147 -27.17 -6.45 -42.18
C VAL A 147 -25.91 -5.57 -42.41
N PHE A 148 -25.05 -5.99 -43.32
CA PHE A 148 -23.77 -5.31 -43.65
C PHE A 148 -23.68 -5.00 -45.13
N PRO A 149 -24.44 -4.02 -45.63
CA PRO A 149 -24.40 -3.64 -47.06
C PRO A 149 -23.00 -3.11 -47.47
N GLU A 150 -22.19 -2.68 -46.50
CA GLU A 150 -20.82 -2.25 -46.71
C GLU A 150 -19.89 -3.35 -47.28
N LEU A 151 -20.29 -4.62 -47.16
CA LEU A 151 -19.54 -5.77 -47.69
C LEU A 151 -19.95 -6.16 -49.14
N ALA A 152 -20.81 -5.38 -49.82
CA ALA A 152 -21.29 -5.69 -51.13
C ALA A 152 -20.17 -5.89 -52.15
N ASP A 153 -19.13 -5.05 -52.12
CA ASP A 153 -17.97 -5.14 -53.00
C ASP A 153 -17.11 -6.39 -52.80
N GLN A 154 -17.27 -7.06 -51.65
CA GLN A 154 -16.51 -8.27 -51.25
C GLN A 154 -17.38 -9.54 -51.29
N VAL A 155 -18.60 -9.48 -51.82
CA VAL A 155 -19.58 -10.58 -51.74
C VAL A 155 -19.06 -11.91 -52.29
N ASP A 156 -18.24 -11.88 -53.31
CA ASP A 156 -17.67 -13.09 -53.92
C ASP A 156 -16.64 -13.78 -53.02
N ALA A 157 -15.99 -13.06 -52.15
CA ALA A 157 -15.08 -13.60 -51.15
C ALA A 157 -15.79 -14.21 -49.92
N LEU A 158 -17.07 -13.90 -49.72
CA LEU A 158 -17.87 -14.39 -48.57
C LEU A 158 -18.32 -15.86 -48.77
N THR A 159 -17.36 -16.78 -48.85
CA THR A 159 -17.61 -18.19 -49.18
C THR A 159 -17.94 -19.05 -47.99
N THR A 160 -17.41 -18.74 -46.80
CA THR A 160 -17.61 -19.53 -45.60
C THR A 160 -17.95 -18.63 -44.41
N GLN A 161 -18.57 -19.23 -43.35
CA GLN A 161 -18.89 -18.50 -42.11
C GLN A 161 -17.67 -17.87 -41.47
N GLY A 162 -16.48 -18.52 -41.58
CA GLY A 162 -15.21 -17.97 -41.07
C GLY A 162 -14.79 -16.71 -41.78
N VAL A 163 -14.77 -16.74 -43.10
CA VAL A 163 -14.43 -15.58 -43.91
C VAL A 163 -15.39 -14.40 -43.68
N VAL A 164 -16.70 -14.71 -43.53
CA VAL A 164 -17.70 -13.68 -43.22
C VAL A 164 -17.41 -13.02 -41.85
N LYS A 165 -17.15 -13.82 -40.83
CA LYS A 165 -16.79 -13.29 -39.52
C LYS A 165 -15.55 -12.41 -39.55
N ASP A 166 -14.51 -12.83 -40.27
CA ASP A 166 -13.29 -12.07 -40.44
C ASP A 166 -13.50 -10.75 -41.19
N SER A 167 -14.37 -10.77 -42.22
CA SER A 167 -14.72 -9.57 -43.01
C SER A 167 -15.52 -8.57 -42.16
N ILE A 168 -16.49 -9.03 -41.36
CA ILE A 168 -17.24 -8.17 -40.42
C ILE A 168 -16.32 -7.60 -39.35
N LEU A 169 -15.38 -8.38 -38.84
CA LEU A 169 -14.40 -7.93 -37.83
C LEU A 169 -13.51 -6.83 -38.40
N LYS A 170 -12.98 -7.00 -39.64
CA LYS A 170 -12.21 -5.98 -40.35
C LYS A 170 -13.02 -4.70 -40.62
N LEU A 171 -14.30 -4.84 -40.95
CA LEU A 171 -15.19 -3.69 -41.16
C LEU A 171 -15.39 -2.93 -39.83
N GLY A 172 -15.59 -3.66 -38.73
CA GLY A 172 -15.65 -3.08 -37.36
C GLY A 172 -14.36 -2.36 -36.96
N ASP A 173 -13.22 -2.96 -37.29
CA ASP A 173 -11.88 -2.37 -36.96
C ASP A 173 -11.62 -1.09 -37.78
N ALA A 174 -12.19 -0.99 -38.96
CA ALA A 174 -12.06 0.20 -39.82
C ALA A 174 -12.95 1.38 -39.40
N LEU A 175 -13.90 1.17 -38.48
CA LEU A 175 -14.76 2.26 -37.99
C LEU A 175 -13.95 3.30 -37.20
N PRO A 176 -14.36 4.59 -37.23
CA PRO A 176 -13.73 5.62 -36.40
C PRO A 176 -13.86 5.31 -34.91
N ASP A 177 -12.87 5.70 -34.10
CA ASP A 177 -12.87 5.45 -32.66
C ASP A 177 -14.09 6.00 -31.92
N LYS A 178 -14.69 7.09 -32.40
CA LYS A 178 -15.94 7.68 -31.91
C LYS A 178 -17.12 6.71 -31.98
N SER A 179 -17.11 5.78 -32.92
CA SER A 179 -18.14 4.76 -33.14
C SER A 179 -17.85 3.48 -32.38
N LYS A 180 -16.77 3.44 -31.62
CA LYS A 180 -16.32 2.31 -30.81
C LYS A 180 -16.47 2.62 -29.33
N GLU A 181 -16.51 1.56 -28.55
CA GLU A 181 -16.44 1.61 -27.08
C GLU A 181 -15.50 0.53 -26.57
N THR A 182 -14.94 0.75 -25.39
CA THR A 182 -14.08 -0.23 -24.75
C THR A 182 -14.93 -1.33 -24.12
N ARG A 183 -14.75 -2.58 -24.55
CA ARG A 183 -15.41 -3.75 -23.97
C ARG A 183 -14.40 -4.85 -23.64
N PHE A 184 -14.78 -5.71 -22.72
CA PHE A 184 -14.06 -6.94 -22.44
C PHE A 184 -14.17 -7.91 -23.63
N ILE A 185 -13.03 -8.39 -24.10
CA ILE A 185 -12.92 -9.41 -25.16
C ILE A 185 -12.25 -10.63 -24.55
N PRO A 186 -12.93 -11.77 -24.47
CA PRO A 186 -12.33 -12.99 -23.95
C PRO A 186 -11.24 -13.51 -24.90
N LEU A 187 -10.15 -14.02 -24.34
CA LEU A 187 -9.15 -14.76 -25.10
C LEU A 187 -9.74 -16.09 -25.58
N PRO A 188 -9.37 -16.56 -26.78
CA PRO A 188 -9.83 -17.86 -27.29
C PRO A 188 -9.45 -19.01 -26.36
N THR A 189 -10.17 -20.12 -26.44
CA THR A 189 -9.90 -21.35 -25.68
C THR A 189 -8.47 -21.83 -25.91
N GLY A 190 -7.76 -22.15 -24.83
CA GLY A 190 -6.36 -22.60 -24.89
C GLY A 190 -5.32 -21.50 -24.64
N PHE A 191 -5.65 -20.23 -24.88
CA PHE A 191 -4.74 -19.11 -24.60
C PHE A 191 -4.42 -18.97 -23.11
N ASP A 192 -5.35 -19.30 -22.21
CA ASP A 192 -5.13 -19.27 -20.76
C ASP A 192 -3.89 -20.07 -20.38
N LYS A 193 -3.74 -21.29 -20.91
CA LYS A 193 -2.59 -22.15 -20.63
C LYS A 193 -1.30 -21.61 -21.26
N SER A 194 -1.38 -20.99 -22.43
CA SER A 194 -0.24 -20.45 -23.15
C SER A 194 0.33 -19.19 -22.49
N ILE A 195 -0.53 -18.33 -21.91
CA ILE A 195 -0.10 -17.05 -21.30
C ILE A 195 0.43 -17.24 -19.87
N MET A 196 0.01 -18.29 -19.17
CA MET A 196 0.42 -18.54 -17.78
C MET A 196 1.94 -18.67 -17.58
N PRO A 197 2.74 -19.27 -18.49
CA PRO A 197 4.20 -19.30 -18.35
C PRO A 197 4.85 -17.91 -18.39
N MET A 198 4.25 -16.92 -19.05
CA MET A 198 4.72 -15.55 -19.09
C MET A 198 4.41 -14.80 -17.78
N LEU A 199 3.31 -15.14 -17.10
CA LEU A 199 2.93 -14.53 -15.83
C LEU A 199 3.76 -15.04 -14.66
N PRO A 200 4.01 -14.23 -13.62
CA PRO A 200 4.77 -14.68 -12.46
C PRO A 200 4.06 -15.83 -11.73
N GLU A 201 4.85 -16.75 -11.19
CA GLU A 201 4.31 -17.83 -10.38
C GLU A 201 3.90 -17.30 -9.00
N ARG A 202 2.67 -17.63 -8.61
CA ARG A 202 2.08 -17.17 -7.34
C ARG A 202 2.59 -18.00 -6.16
N ILE A 203 3.10 -17.30 -5.13
CA ILE A 203 3.35 -17.83 -3.79
C ILE A 203 2.51 -17.02 -2.82
N TYR A 204 1.53 -17.65 -2.17
CA TYR A 204 0.62 -16.97 -1.25
C TYR A 204 0.77 -17.52 0.17
N ILE A 205 1.14 -16.66 1.13
CA ILE A 205 1.33 -16.99 2.54
C ILE A 205 0.28 -16.22 3.35
N PRO A 206 -0.74 -16.90 3.91
CA PRO A 206 -1.79 -16.26 4.68
C PRO A 206 -1.34 -15.84 6.08
N ALA A 207 -2.05 -14.88 6.71
CA ALA A 207 -1.76 -14.36 8.05
C ALA A 207 -1.99 -15.40 9.17
N VAL A 208 -3.17 -15.99 9.15
CA VAL A 208 -3.61 -16.98 10.16
C VAL A 208 -4.49 -18.02 9.47
N LYS A 209 -3.96 -19.18 9.24
CA LYS A 209 -4.72 -20.42 9.02
C LYS A 209 -3.82 -21.57 9.34
N ASP A 210 -4.40 -22.76 9.58
CA ASP A 210 -3.65 -24.00 9.69
C ASP A 210 -2.50 -24.01 8.68
N LEU A 211 -1.37 -23.40 9.11
CA LEU A 211 -0.10 -23.47 8.39
C LEU A 211 0.32 -24.94 8.20
N SER A 212 -0.42 -25.89 8.84
CA SER A 212 -0.27 -27.31 8.65
C SER A 212 -0.41 -27.74 7.18
N ASP A 213 -1.31 -27.12 6.41
CA ASP A 213 -1.44 -27.41 4.97
C ASP A 213 -0.44 -26.60 4.14
N ASP A 214 -0.05 -25.40 4.57
CA ASP A 214 0.90 -24.56 3.86
C ASP A 214 2.37 -24.92 4.12
N THR A 215 2.68 -25.62 5.21
CA THR A 215 4.04 -26.13 5.54
C THR A 215 4.31 -27.51 4.95
N LYS A 216 3.33 -28.16 4.31
CA LYS A 216 3.59 -29.36 3.52
C LYS A 216 4.59 -29.05 2.42
N THR A 217 5.58 -29.91 2.26
CA THR A 217 6.61 -29.79 1.22
C THR A 217 6.09 -30.12 -0.19
N ALA A 218 4.79 -30.41 -0.33
CA ALA A 218 4.16 -30.61 -1.62
C ALA A 218 4.30 -29.36 -2.50
N GLU A 219 4.64 -29.52 -3.78
CA GLU A 219 4.79 -28.43 -4.76
C GLU A 219 3.57 -27.50 -4.86
N THR A 220 2.41 -27.96 -4.40
CA THR A 220 1.17 -27.18 -4.36
C THR A 220 1.10 -26.22 -3.16
N SER A 221 1.90 -26.46 -2.11
CA SER A 221 1.94 -25.60 -0.93
C SER A 221 2.85 -24.38 -1.15
N SER A 222 2.61 -23.28 -0.44
CA SER A 222 3.45 -22.09 -0.51
C SER A 222 4.86 -22.35 -0.01
N PHE A 223 5.00 -23.15 1.03
CA PHE A 223 6.29 -23.56 1.59
C PHE A 223 7.08 -24.48 0.62
N GLY A 224 6.41 -25.48 0.04
CA GLY A 224 7.02 -26.35 -0.96
C GLY A 224 7.53 -25.57 -2.18
N LYS A 225 6.81 -24.55 -2.61
CA LYS A 225 7.25 -23.66 -3.71
C LYS A 225 8.50 -22.86 -3.34
N ILE A 226 8.57 -22.29 -2.13
CA ILE A 226 9.76 -21.56 -1.66
C ILE A 226 10.95 -22.51 -1.54
N LEU A 227 10.75 -23.71 -1.00
CA LEU A 227 11.78 -24.73 -0.92
C LEU A 227 12.25 -25.17 -2.32
N ALA A 228 11.34 -25.35 -3.27
CA ALA A 228 11.65 -25.69 -4.65
C ALA A 228 12.51 -24.60 -5.34
N ILE A 229 12.29 -23.32 -5.02
CA ILE A 229 13.13 -22.21 -5.51
C ILE A 229 14.58 -22.37 -5.03
N VAL A 230 14.78 -22.70 -3.75
CA VAL A 230 16.13 -22.93 -3.20
C VAL A 230 16.75 -24.18 -3.81
N MET A 231 15.95 -25.25 -4.00
CA MET A 231 16.42 -26.50 -4.59
C MET A 231 16.84 -26.36 -6.07
N LYS A 232 16.22 -25.45 -6.84
CA LYS A 232 16.69 -25.10 -8.18
C LYS A 232 18.13 -24.58 -8.22
N ALA A 233 18.59 -23.94 -7.15
CA ALA A 233 20.00 -23.51 -7.05
C ALA A 233 20.96 -24.67 -6.90
N ILE A 234 20.50 -25.86 -6.47
CA ILE A 234 21.29 -27.10 -6.30
C ILE A 234 21.20 -27.94 -7.55
N GLU A 235 20.18 -27.84 -8.38
CA GLU A 235 19.94 -28.62 -9.59
C GLU A 235 21.20 -28.71 -10.53
N PRO A 236 21.93 -27.59 -10.78
CA PRO A 236 23.14 -27.66 -11.61
C PRO A 236 24.29 -28.51 -11.00
N LEU A 237 24.29 -28.69 -9.67
CA LEU A 237 25.28 -29.48 -8.96
C LEU A 237 24.97 -30.97 -9.02
N LEU A 238 23.80 -31.36 -9.50
CA LEU A 238 23.28 -32.72 -9.61
C LEU A 238 23.17 -33.16 -11.08
N ALA A 239 24.04 -32.66 -11.96
CA ALA A 239 23.99 -32.97 -13.39
C ALA A 239 24.24 -34.44 -13.66
N ASP A 240 25.19 -35.06 -12.96
CA ASP A 240 25.55 -36.48 -13.10
C ASP A 240 24.40 -37.41 -12.64
N GLU A 241 23.70 -36.99 -11.57
CA GLU A 241 22.55 -37.71 -11.05
C GLU A 241 21.36 -37.58 -12.01
N LYS A 242 21.17 -36.45 -12.68
CA LYS A 242 20.16 -36.30 -13.71
C LYS A 242 20.32 -37.27 -14.86
N ASP A 243 21.54 -37.46 -15.33
CA ASP A 243 21.85 -38.47 -16.37
C ASP A 243 21.48 -39.90 -15.93
N LEU A 244 21.61 -40.22 -14.64
CA LEU A 244 21.19 -41.51 -14.09
C LEU A 244 19.66 -41.64 -14.09
N PHE A 245 18.94 -40.59 -13.74
CA PHE A 245 17.48 -40.59 -13.81
C PHE A 245 16.97 -40.70 -15.25
N ASP A 246 17.59 -40.05 -16.20
CA ASP A 246 17.26 -40.18 -17.63
C ASP A 246 17.49 -41.57 -18.16
N LYS A 247 18.58 -42.22 -17.75
CA LYS A 247 18.88 -43.64 -18.07
C LYS A 247 17.86 -44.58 -17.45
N LEU A 248 17.41 -44.31 -16.21
CA LEU A 248 16.38 -45.11 -15.54
C LEU A 248 15.04 -44.94 -16.23
N SER A 249 14.67 -43.69 -16.60
CA SER A 249 13.46 -43.39 -17.35
C SER A 249 13.35 -44.20 -18.64
N LYS A 250 14.44 -44.26 -19.46
CA LYS A 250 14.49 -45.05 -20.69
C LYS A 250 14.29 -46.56 -20.47
N LYS A 251 14.63 -47.07 -19.28
CA LYS A 251 14.42 -48.47 -18.90
C LYS A 251 12.99 -48.78 -18.39
N LEU A 252 12.23 -47.77 -18.01
CA LEU A 252 10.90 -47.94 -17.41
C LEU A 252 9.75 -47.55 -18.35
N THR A 253 9.97 -46.58 -19.26
CA THR A 253 8.95 -46.05 -20.16
C THR A 253 9.37 -46.13 -21.63
N ARG A 254 8.39 -46.05 -22.53
CA ARG A 254 8.64 -45.77 -23.95
C ARG A 254 8.97 -44.31 -24.12
N VAL A 255 9.99 -44.01 -24.88
CA VAL A 255 10.44 -42.65 -25.16
C VAL A 255 10.10 -42.26 -26.59
N LEU A 256 9.58 -41.07 -26.82
CA LEU A 256 9.35 -40.54 -28.15
C LEU A 256 10.70 -40.11 -28.74
N GLY A 257 11.16 -40.81 -29.79
CA GLY A 257 12.39 -40.47 -30.51
C GLY A 257 12.25 -39.15 -31.29
N ALA A 258 13.40 -38.60 -31.70
CA ALA A 258 13.45 -37.38 -32.51
C ALA A 258 12.75 -37.49 -33.87
N ASP A 259 12.51 -38.71 -34.35
CA ASP A 259 11.80 -39.06 -35.58
C ASP A 259 10.27 -39.18 -35.39
N GLY A 260 9.76 -38.89 -34.20
CA GLY A 260 8.34 -38.96 -33.86
C GLY A 260 7.83 -40.40 -33.63
N LYS A 261 8.71 -41.38 -33.57
CA LYS A 261 8.37 -42.78 -33.26
C LYS A 261 8.68 -43.11 -31.81
N PHE A 262 7.88 -43.99 -31.20
CA PHE A 262 8.12 -44.47 -29.86
C PHE A 262 9.22 -45.56 -29.90
N GLU A 263 10.31 -45.30 -29.19
CA GLU A 263 11.36 -46.32 -28.92
C GLU A 263 11.03 -47.02 -27.60
N ASP A 264 10.97 -48.34 -27.64
CA ASP A 264 10.73 -49.18 -26.46
C ASP A 264 12.04 -49.72 -25.89
N GLY A 265 12.67 -48.92 -25.04
CA GLY A 265 13.90 -49.28 -24.31
C GLY A 265 13.61 -49.93 -22.94
N ARG A 266 12.36 -50.26 -22.64
CA ARG A 266 11.95 -50.85 -21.35
C ARG A 266 12.62 -52.19 -21.07
N LEU A 267 12.79 -52.50 -19.79
CA LEU A 267 13.32 -53.80 -19.35
C LEU A 267 12.48 -54.94 -19.94
N PRO A 268 13.16 -56.03 -20.39
CA PRO A 268 12.48 -57.22 -20.96
C PRO A 268 11.41 -57.78 -20.04
N GLU A 269 11.62 -57.72 -18.74
CA GLU A 269 10.70 -58.20 -17.70
C GLU A 269 9.35 -57.46 -17.73
N ILE A 270 9.38 -56.12 -17.91
CA ILE A 270 8.15 -55.30 -18.00
C ILE A 270 7.35 -55.72 -19.22
N ARG A 271 8.02 -55.96 -20.37
CA ARG A 271 7.36 -56.41 -21.58
C ARG A 271 6.78 -57.81 -21.41
N THR A 272 7.48 -58.69 -20.72
CA THR A 272 7.02 -60.07 -20.44
C THR A 272 5.77 -60.04 -19.55
N ILE A 273 5.74 -59.18 -18.50
CA ILE A 273 4.57 -59.03 -17.64
C ILE A 273 3.39 -58.47 -18.45
N GLU A 274 3.62 -57.43 -19.25
CA GLU A 274 2.61 -56.82 -20.12
C GLU A 274 1.97 -57.84 -21.07
N GLN A 275 2.83 -58.59 -21.77
CA GLN A 275 2.38 -59.65 -22.68
C GLN A 275 1.60 -60.76 -21.96
N THR A 276 2.04 -61.12 -20.76
CA THR A 276 1.36 -62.16 -19.97
C THR A 276 -0.01 -61.69 -19.53
N ILE A 277 -0.13 -60.46 -19.01
CA ILE A 277 -1.43 -59.89 -18.64
C ILE A 277 -2.31 -59.73 -19.87
N GLN A 278 -1.75 -59.24 -20.99
CA GLN A 278 -2.46 -59.08 -22.24
C GLN A 278 -3.08 -60.40 -22.74
N ARG A 279 -2.34 -61.48 -22.60
CA ARG A 279 -2.81 -62.80 -22.96
C ARG A 279 -4.06 -63.19 -22.15
N TYR A 280 -4.03 -63.04 -20.83
CA TYR A 280 -5.18 -63.36 -19.97
C TYR A 280 -6.37 -62.39 -20.20
N VAL A 281 -6.11 -61.13 -20.46
CA VAL A 281 -7.17 -60.14 -20.77
C VAL A 281 -7.84 -60.50 -22.10
N ARG A 282 -7.11 -60.99 -23.09
CA ARG A 282 -7.67 -61.38 -24.39
C ARG A 282 -8.55 -62.62 -24.32
N GLU A 283 -8.42 -63.45 -23.29
CA GLU A 283 -9.35 -64.57 -23.05
C GLU A 283 -10.79 -64.11 -22.76
N SER A 284 -10.92 -62.92 -22.17
CA SER A 284 -12.20 -62.32 -21.84
C SER A 284 -12.62 -61.18 -22.77
N PHE A 285 -11.62 -60.45 -23.33
CA PHE A 285 -11.84 -59.22 -24.12
C PHE A 285 -10.93 -59.23 -25.36
N THR A 286 -11.41 -59.72 -26.46
CA THR A 286 -10.63 -60.01 -27.68
C THR A 286 -10.00 -58.77 -28.37
N SER A 287 -10.60 -57.58 -28.19
CA SER A 287 -10.19 -56.33 -28.89
C SER A 287 -9.43 -55.33 -28.01
N VAL A 288 -9.08 -55.69 -26.77
CA VAL A 288 -8.39 -54.77 -25.83
C VAL A 288 -6.87 -54.96 -25.97
N SER A 289 -6.14 -53.88 -26.12
CA SER A 289 -4.69 -53.79 -25.92
C SER A 289 -4.39 -53.13 -24.59
N LEU A 290 -3.41 -53.67 -23.88
CA LEU A 290 -3.00 -53.20 -22.57
C LEU A 290 -1.52 -52.79 -22.62
N GLU A 291 -1.24 -51.64 -22.04
CA GLU A 291 0.13 -51.13 -21.89
C GLU A 291 0.40 -50.77 -20.41
N ILE A 292 1.56 -51.20 -19.91
CA ILE A 292 2.02 -50.78 -18.57
C ILE A 292 2.87 -49.54 -18.73
N GLU A 293 2.38 -48.40 -18.25
CA GLU A 293 3.13 -47.17 -18.19
C GLU A 293 3.65 -46.95 -16.76
N ILE A 294 4.97 -46.84 -16.61
CA ILE A 294 5.62 -46.52 -15.36
C ILE A 294 6.16 -45.09 -15.51
N PRO A 295 5.54 -44.06 -14.86
CA PRO A 295 6.03 -42.70 -15.00
C PRO A 295 7.48 -42.60 -14.51
N PRO A 296 8.39 -41.98 -15.26
CA PRO A 296 9.78 -41.84 -14.88
C PRO A 296 9.91 -41.00 -13.60
N PRO A 297 10.80 -41.41 -12.68
CA PRO A 297 11.13 -40.58 -11.56
C PRO A 297 11.86 -39.32 -12.08
N GLU A 298 11.35 -38.15 -11.76
CA GLU A 298 12.03 -36.88 -12.03
C GLU A 298 12.84 -36.46 -10.80
N LEU A 299 14.02 -35.88 -11.01
CA LEU A 299 14.81 -35.28 -9.91
C LEU A 299 13.98 -34.27 -9.10
N LYS A 300 13.12 -33.49 -9.77
CA LYS A 300 12.16 -32.58 -9.14
C LYS A 300 11.24 -33.31 -8.17
N SER A 301 10.74 -34.49 -8.52
CA SER A 301 9.80 -35.23 -7.65
C SER A 301 10.51 -35.70 -6.38
N VAL A 302 11.79 -36.03 -6.46
CA VAL A 302 12.59 -36.39 -5.27
C VAL A 302 12.81 -35.19 -4.39
N LEU A 303 13.16 -34.04 -4.97
CA LEU A 303 13.34 -32.78 -4.22
C LEU A 303 12.04 -32.28 -3.62
N ALA A 304 10.90 -32.47 -4.28
CA ALA A 304 9.56 -32.13 -3.76
C ALA A 304 9.13 -32.95 -2.53
N THR A 305 9.78 -34.10 -2.27
CA THR A 305 9.55 -34.90 -1.05
C THR A 305 10.43 -34.48 0.12
N ALA A 306 11.30 -33.47 -0.04
CA ALA A 306 12.14 -32.96 1.02
C ALA A 306 11.30 -32.48 2.20
N ARG A 307 11.68 -32.81 3.43
CA ARG A 307 11.00 -32.37 4.66
C ARG A 307 11.98 -31.60 5.53
N ILE A 308 11.53 -30.54 6.15
CA ILE A 308 12.30 -29.86 7.19
C ILE A 308 11.93 -30.44 8.54
N LEU A 309 12.93 -30.97 9.22
CA LEU A 309 12.81 -31.39 10.61
C LEU A 309 13.40 -30.29 11.49
N ALA A 310 12.65 -29.85 12.50
CA ALA A 310 13.10 -28.90 13.48
C ALA A 310 13.23 -29.57 14.85
N ASP A 311 14.27 -29.23 15.59
CA ASP A 311 14.52 -29.68 16.93
C ASP A 311 14.53 -28.46 17.87
N ASP A 312 13.52 -28.34 18.72
CA ASP A 312 13.34 -27.32 19.74
C ASP A 312 13.35 -27.94 21.15
N GLY A 313 14.03 -29.08 21.30
CA GLY A 313 14.03 -30.00 22.42
C GLY A 313 13.25 -31.28 22.14
N VAL A 314 12.41 -31.29 21.11
CA VAL A 314 11.72 -32.47 20.57
C VAL A 314 11.82 -32.44 19.05
N ARG A 315 12.64 -33.32 18.48
CA ARG A 315 12.82 -33.42 17.03
C ARG A 315 11.53 -33.88 16.34
N GLY A 316 11.06 -33.13 15.36
CA GLY A 316 9.86 -33.48 14.61
C GLY A 316 9.70 -32.66 13.33
N PRO A 317 8.71 -33.03 12.49
CA PRO A 317 8.38 -32.27 11.29
C PRO A 317 8.01 -30.83 11.64
N LEU A 318 8.42 -29.89 10.78
CA LEU A 318 8.14 -28.45 10.97
C LEU A 318 6.64 -28.15 11.04
N GLU A 319 5.82 -28.95 10.36
CA GLU A 319 4.36 -28.85 10.36
C GLU A 319 3.72 -28.99 11.76
N LEU A 320 4.41 -29.73 12.65
CA LEU A 320 3.95 -29.96 14.03
C LEU A 320 4.54 -28.97 15.04
N LYS A 321 5.29 -27.98 14.59
CA LYS A 321 5.89 -26.93 15.43
C LYS A 321 5.00 -25.70 15.52
N GLY A 322 5.26 -24.84 16.50
CA GLY A 322 4.53 -23.59 16.70
C GLY A 322 4.66 -22.61 15.51
N ASP A 323 3.65 -21.77 15.32
CA ASP A 323 3.54 -20.84 14.17
C ASP A 323 4.72 -19.88 14.07
N GLY A 324 5.27 -19.43 15.20
CA GLY A 324 6.45 -18.58 15.23
C GLY A 324 7.68 -19.25 14.61
N LEU A 325 7.95 -20.52 14.94
CA LEU A 325 9.06 -21.28 14.37
C LEU A 325 8.84 -21.55 12.88
N ARG A 326 7.62 -21.93 12.50
CA ARG A 326 7.25 -22.15 11.07
C ARG A 326 7.52 -20.91 10.23
N ARG A 327 7.08 -19.73 10.69
CA ARG A 327 7.32 -18.44 10.00
C ARG A 327 8.80 -18.07 9.98
N ALA A 328 9.51 -18.26 11.09
CA ALA A 328 10.95 -18.01 11.15
C ALA A 328 11.72 -18.89 10.14
N VAL A 329 11.32 -20.15 9.94
CA VAL A 329 11.91 -21.03 8.93
C VAL A 329 11.58 -20.57 7.50
N VAL A 330 10.34 -20.23 7.19
CA VAL A 330 9.96 -19.65 5.88
C VAL A 330 10.80 -18.41 5.58
N PHE A 331 10.96 -17.55 6.55
CA PHE A 331 11.79 -16.36 6.45
C PHE A 331 13.28 -16.69 6.21
N SER A 332 13.81 -17.66 6.96
CA SER A 332 15.21 -18.09 6.79
C SER A 332 15.47 -18.69 5.41
N ILE A 333 14.50 -19.40 4.84
CA ILE A 333 14.61 -19.94 3.47
C ILE A 333 14.60 -18.80 2.44
N LEU A 334 13.76 -17.78 2.60
CA LEU A 334 13.79 -16.60 1.73
C LEU A 334 15.14 -15.89 1.78
N ARG A 335 15.72 -15.73 2.98
CA ARG A 335 17.09 -15.18 3.12
C ARG A 335 18.14 -16.03 2.43
N ALA A 336 18.12 -17.35 2.66
CA ALA A 336 19.03 -18.27 2.02
C ALA A 336 18.94 -18.19 0.48
N TYR A 337 17.73 -18.09 -0.06
CA TYR A 337 17.52 -17.86 -1.49
C TYR A 337 18.20 -16.58 -1.98
N VAL A 338 18.03 -15.47 -1.26
CA VAL A 338 18.64 -14.17 -1.61
C VAL A 338 20.16 -14.28 -1.59
N GLU A 339 20.73 -14.91 -0.58
CA GLU A 339 22.19 -15.10 -0.45
C GLU A 339 22.73 -15.99 -1.58
N LEU A 340 22.09 -17.13 -1.86
CA LEU A 340 22.48 -18.04 -2.94
C LEU A 340 22.34 -17.38 -4.32
N SER A 341 21.28 -16.59 -4.53
CA SER A 341 21.08 -15.85 -5.77
C SER A 341 22.13 -14.76 -6.01
N ARG A 342 22.64 -14.12 -4.95
CA ARG A 342 23.77 -13.17 -5.03
C ARG A 342 25.07 -13.89 -5.37
N ALA A 343 25.36 -15.02 -4.71
CA ALA A 343 26.56 -15.82 -4.97
C ALA A 343 26.59 -16.34 -6.41
N ALA A 344 25.44 -16.81 -6.93
CA ALA A 344 25.33 -17.29 -8.31
C ALA A 344 25.49 -16.14 -9.35
N GLN A 345 25.13 -14.90 -9.04
CA GLN A 345 25.35 -13.75 -9.93
C GLN A 345 26.82 -13.40 -10.06
N THR A 346 27.57 -13.43 -8.96
CA THR A 346 29.05 -13.20 -9.00
C THR A 346 29.78 -14.25 -9.82
N ALA A 347 29.22 -15.48 -9.94
CA ALA A 347 29.78 -16.56 -10.73
C ALA A 347 29.36 -16.58 -12.21
N ARG A 348 28.22 -15.91 -12.57
CA ARG A 348 27.58 -15.98 -13.89
C ARG A 348 27.64 -14.69 -14.71
N GLU A 349 28.60 -13.80 -14.49
CA GLU A 349 28.75 -12.59 -15.36
C GLU A 349 29.07 -12.94 -16.85
N THR A 350 29.01 -14.21 -17.27
CA THR A 350 29.42 -14.66 -18.60
C THR A 350 28.36 -15.33 -19.46
N GLU A 351 27.13 -15.57 -19.00
CA GLU A 351 26.09 -16.17 -19.87
C GLU A 351 24.76 -15.38 -19.85
N ALA A 352 24.54 -14.68 -20.96
CA ALA A 352 23.28 -13.94 -21.21
C ALA A 352 22.16 -14.90 -21.67
N GLY A 353 20.99 -14.82 -21.01
CA GLY A 353 19.74 -14.81 -21.72
C GLY A 353 18.89 -16.04 -21.83
N GLN A 354 18.40 -16.61 -20.73
CA GLN A 354 17.07 -17.22 -20.73
C GLN A 354 16.15 -16.41 -19.81
N ALA A 355 14.99 -15.95 -20.35
CA ALA A 355 13.96 -15.30 -19.56
C ALA A 355 13.42 -16.33 -18.57
N GLU A 356 13.79 -16.20 -17.30
CA GLU A 356 13.25 -17.03 -16.23
C GLU A 356 11.89 -16.44 -15.79
N ARG A 357 10.91 -17.33 -15.58
CA ARG A 357 9.61 -16.98 -15.01
C ARG A 357 9.81 -16.36 -13.62
N GLY A 358 9.29 -15.13 -13.41
CA GLY A 358 9.36 -14.47 -12.12
C GLY A 358 8.38 -15.08 -11.10
N TYR A 359 8.55 -14.72 -9.82
CA TYR A 359 7.62 -15.05 -8.75
C TYR A 359 6.83 -13.83 -8.30
N LEU A 360 5.57 -14.05 -7.86
CA LEU A 360 4.76 -13.08 -7.14
C LEU A 360 4.51 -13.61 -5.72
N LEU A 361 5.25 -13.08 -4.75
CA LEU A 361 5.08 -13.38 -3.35
C LEU A 361 3.97 -12.49 -2.77
N LEU A 362 2.89 -13.12 -2.34
CA LEU A 362 1.77 -12.50 -1.63
C LEU A 362 1.84 -12.94 -0.18
N PHE A 363 2.18 -12.04 0.72
CA PHE A 363 2.41 -12.38 2.12
C PHE A 363 1.51 -11.55 3.04
N GLU A 364 0.60 -12.20 3.75
CA GLU A 364 -0.25 -11.55 4.74
C GLU A 364 0.44 -11.45 6.09
N GLU A 365 0.52 -10.22 6.60
CA GLU A 365 1.02 -9.88 7.94
C GLU A 365 2.29 -10.66 8.32
N PRO A 366 3.38 -10.53 7.53
CA PRO A 366 4.61 -11.29 7.74
C PRO A 366 5.26 -11.04 9.09
N GLU A 367 4.93 -9.93 9.74
CA GLU A 367 5.43 -9.53 11.05
C GLU A 367 4.84 -10.32 12.23
N LEU A 368 3.71 -11.00 12.06
CA LEU A 368 3.07 -11.73 13.14
C LEU A 368 4.02 -12.76 13.78
N PHE A 369 4.09 -12.75 15.09
CA PHE A 369 4.94 -13.62 15.92
C PHE A 369 6.46 -13.40 15.78
N LEU A 370 6.90 -12.32 15.08
CA LEU A 370 8.31 -11.96 14.98
C LEU A 370 8.68 -10.86 15.97
N HIS A 371 9.86 -10.99 16.58
CA HIS A 371 10.46 -9.92 17.36
C HIS A 371 10.77 -8.69 16.42
N PRO A 372 10.70 -7.44 16.90
CA PRO A 372 10.93 -6.25 16.09
C PRO A 372 12.22 -6.28 15.25
N ASP A 373 13.33 -6.79 15.77
CA ASP A 373 14.57 -6.91 15.01
C ASP A 373 14.45 -7.92 13.86
N ALA A 374 13.75 -9.04 14.09
CA ALA A 374 13.47 -10.01 13.04
C ALA A 374 12.54 -9.44 11.96
N GLN A 375 11.61 -8.54 12.30
CA GLN A 375 10.78 -7.84 11.33
C GLN A 375 11.61 -6.95 10.39
N LYS A 376 12.60 -6.22 10.91
CA LYS A 376 13.51 -5.40 10.08
C LYS A 376 14.32 -6.28 9.11
N ILE A 377 14.89 -7.36 9.63
CA ILE A 377 15.66 -8.31 8.81
C ILE A 377 14.77 -8.94 7.72
N LEU A 378 13.52 -9.26 8.05
CA LEU A 378 12.55 -9.78 7.08
C LEU A 378 12.25 -8.73 6.00
N PHE A 379 12.04 -7.48 6.38
CA PHE A 379 11.77 -6.40 5.45
C PHE A 379 12.92 -6.22 4.45
N ASP A 380 14.16 -6.21 4.93
CA ASP A 380 15.35 -6.13 4.07
C ASP A 380 15.45 -7.32 3.11
N ALA A 381 15.16 -8.55 3.60
CA ALA A 381 15.16 -9.74 2.76
C ALA A 381 14.07 -9.71 1.68
N LEU A 382 12.86 -9.20 2.00
CA LEU A 382 11.79 -9.00 1.02
C LEU A 382 12.16 -7.94 -0.02
N GLY A 383 12.84 -6.87 0.40
CA GLY A 383 13.38 -5.84 -0.48
C GLY A 383 14.41 -6.41 -1.45
N GLU A 384 15.32 -7.26 -0.99
CA GLU A 384 16.30 -7.93 -1.85
C GLU A 384 15.62 -8.94 -2.81
N PHE A 385 14.65 -9.70 -2.32
CA PHE A 385 13.87 -10.63 -3.16
C PHE A 385 13.11 -9.86 -4.27
N SER A 386 12.62 -8.67 -3.95
CA SER A 386 11.86 -7.84 -4.88
C SER A 386 12.69 -7.28 -6.05
N LYS A 387 14.02 -7.29 -5.97
CA LYS A 387 14.88 -6.87 -7.09
C LYS A 387 14.73 -7.74 -8.34
N LYS A 388 14.35 -9.01 -8.15
CA LYS A 388 14.16 -9.99 -9.24
C LYS A 388 12.70 -10.43 -9.41
N HIS A 389 11.90 -10.30 -8.36
CA HIS A 389 10.56 -10.85 -8.27
C HIS A 389 9.60 -9.77 -7.78
N HIS A 390 8.31 -10.09 -7.72
CA HIS A 390 7.31 -9.19 -7.16
C HIS A 390 6.93 -9.61 -5.74
N VAL A 391 6.81 -8.64 -4.86
CA VAL A 391 6.42 -8.82 -3.45
C VAL A 391 5.26 -7.89 -3.14
N VAL A 392 4.17 -8.45 -2.64
CA VAL A 392 3.05 -7.67 -2.10
C VAL A 392 2.74 -8.19 -0.70
N VAL A 393 2.91 -7.34 0.29
CA VAL A 393 2.64 -7.68 1.69
C VAL A 393 1.49 -6.85 2.25
N THR A 394 0.70 -7.45 3.13
CA THR A 394 -0.16 -6.67 4.04
C THR A 394 0.56 -6.54 5.37
N THR A 395 0.51 -5.37 5.99
CA THR A 395 1.19 -5.18 7.27
C THR A 395 0.46 -4.19 8.17
N HIS A 396 0.57 -4.45 9.47
CA HIS A 396 0.25 -3.53 10.55
C HIS A 396 1.51 -3.02 11.26
N SER A 397 2.69 -3.47 10.85
CA SER A 397 3.95 -3.02 11.44
C SER A 397 4.45 -1.73 10.80
N PRO A 398 4.65 -0.66 11.57
CA PRO A 398 5.27 0.56 11.06
C PRO A 398 6.74 0.36 10.67
N LEU A 399 7.37 -0.71 11.12
CA LEU A 399 8.76 -1.04 10.77
C LEU A 399 8.93 -1.35 9.27
N PHE A 400 7.84 -1.70 8.58
CA PHE A 400 7.82 -1.86 7.13
C PHE A 400 7.75 -0.53 6.36
N LEU A 401 7.55 0.61 7.06
CA LEU A 401 7.52 1.96 6.50
C LEU A 401 8.90 2.65 6.59
N GLY A 402 10.00 1.91 6.51
CA GLY A 402 11.34 2.47 6.70
C GLY A 402 11.79 3.41 5.57
N PRO A 403 12.63 4.41 5.86
CA PRO A 403 13.06 5.46 4.92
C PRO A 403 13.95 4.96 3.77
N GLN A 404 14.45 3.75 3.84
CA GLN A 404 15.20 3.09 2.76
C GLN A 404 14.35 2.09 1.99
N ALA A 405 13.05 2.03 2.29
CA ALA A 405 12.15 1.11 1.64
C ALA A 405 11.97 1.51 0.17
N THR A 406 12.42 0.66 -0.72
CA THR A 406 12.08 0.74 -2.15
C THR A 406 10.63 0.34 -2.43
N ALA A 407 9.84 0.20 -1.39
CA ALA A 407 8.45 -0.25 -1.45
C ALA A 407 7.49 0.90 -1.79
N THR A 408 6.46 0.57 -2.53
CA THR A 408 5.28 1.42 -2.70
C THR A 408 4.30 1.16 -1.56
N PHE A 409 3.87 2.20 -0.86
CA PHE A 409 2.92 2.08 0.24
C PHE A 409 1.51 2.43 -0.21
N ILE A 410 0.58 1.52 0.06
CA ILE A 410 -0.85 1.69 -0.23
C ILE A 410 -1.62 1.61 1.08
N ARG A 411 -2.25 2.71 1.47
CA ARG A 411 -3.16 2.72 2.61
C ARG A 411 -4.58 2.44 2.14
N LEU A 412 -5.24 1.48 2.78
CA LEU A 412 -6.65 1.17 2.53
C LEU A 412 -7.51 1.68 3.70
N ALA A 413 -8.54 2.44 3.38
CA ALA A 413 -9.52 2.92 4.33
C ALA A 413 -10.93 2.52 3.90
N LYS A 414 -11.85 2.38 4.87
CA LYS A 414 -13.27 2.23 4.56
C LYS A 414 -13.88 3.59 4.29
N ALA A 415 -14.64 3.68 3.21
CA ALA A 415 -15.44 4.83 2.84
C ALA A 415 -16.92 4.46 2.76
N THR A 416 -17.77 5.44 3.02
CA THR A 416 -19.22 5.37 2.80
C THR A 416 -19.62 6.52 1.89
N GLU A 417 -20.54 6.28 0.99
CA GLU A 417 -21.03 7.28 0.05
C GLU A 417 -22.56 7.27 0.04
N ALA A 418 -23.17 8.44 -0.05
CA ALA A 418 -24.62 8.56 -0.12
C ALA A 418 -25.16 7.81 -1.33
N GLY A 419 -26.17 6.95 -1.12
CA GLY A 419 -26.73 6.08 -2.16
C GLY A 419 -26.08 4.71 -2.29
N ILE A 420 -25.00 4.42 -1.55
CA ILE A 420 -24.34 3.11 -1.51
C ILE A 420 -24.61 2.46 -0.15
N ALA A 421 -25.33 1.33 -0.17
CA ALA A 421 -25.77 0.65 1.05
C ALA A 421 -24.61 0.00 1.84
N LYS A 422 -23.50 -0.34 1.19
CA LYS A 422 -22.37 -1.03 1.81
C LYS A 422 -21.13 -0.14 1.83
N PRO A 423 -20.36 -0.14 2.94
CA PRO A 423 -19.05 0.52 2.94
C PRO A 423 -18.11 -0.19 1.96
N PHE A 424 -17.26 0.57 1.31
CA PHE A 424 -16.30 0.08 0.33
C PHE A 424 -14.86 0.53 0.67
N THR A 425 -13.89 -0.10 0.04
CA THR A 425 -12.46 0.19 0.22
C THR A 425 -12.04 1.35 -0.68
N LYS A 426 -11.42 2.37 -0.09
CA LYS A 426 -10.75 3.47 -0.79
C LYS A 426 -9.23 3.30 -0.65
N PRO A 427 -8.48 3.12 -1.75
CA PRO A 427 -7.03 3.09 -1.73
C PRO A 427 -6.47 4.52 -1.70
N CYS A 428 -5.38 4.71 -0.95
CA CYS A 428 -4.54 5.90 -0.99
C CYS A 428 -3.10 5.47 -1.28
N HIS A 429 -2.54 5.96 -2.35
CA HIS A 429 -1.13 5.78 -2.67
C HIS A 429 -0.32 6.78 -1.83
N VAL A 430 0.52 6.26 -0.95
CA VAL A 430 1.38 7.07 -0.08
C VAL A 430 2.67 7.40 -0.84
N ASP A 431 2.75 8.62 -1.34
CA ASP A 431 3.95 9.12 -2.02
C ASP A 431 4.86 9.86 -1.02
N LEU A 432 5.95 9.22 -0.65
CA LEU A 432 6.98 9.78 0.25
C LEU A 432 8.09 10.53 -0.49
N THR A 433 8.00 10.69 -1.81
CA THR A 433 8.99 11.45 -2.57
C THR A 433 9.06 12.92 -2.08
N GLY A 434 10.26 13.45 -2.01
CA GLY A 434 10.50 14.83 -1.55
C GLY A 434 10.57 15.02 -0.03
N ILE A 435 10.30 13.98 0.77
CA ILE A 435 10.58 14.00 2.21
C ILE A 435 12.06 13.73 2.43
N LYS A 436 12.68 14.53 3.30
CA LYS A 436 14.09 14.31 3.65
C LYS A 436 14.21 13.01 4.45
N PRO A 437 15.14 12.10 4.14
CA PRO A 437 15.29 10.83 4.85
C PRO A 437 15.42 10.97 6.37
N ARG A 438 16.05 12.06 6.84
CA ARG A 438 16.17 12.37 8.27
C ARG A 438 14.80 12.65 8.92
N ASP A 439 13.92 13.37 8.22
CA ASP A 439 12.61 13.75 8.74
C ASP A 439 11.68 12.54 8.76
N GLU A 440 11.74 11.74 7.71
CA GLU A 440 11.02 10.47 7.61
C GLU A 440 11.43 9.52 8.74
N PHE A 441 12.75 9.32 8.93
CA PHE A 441 13.28 8.49 10.01
C PHE A 441 12.81 8.95 11.39
N GLN A 442 12.88 10.27 11.67
CA GLN A 442 12.46 10.80 12.96
C GLN A 442 10.98 10.60 13.23
N ILE A 443 10.12 10.76 12.21
CA ILE A 443 8.66 10.57 12.37
C ILE A 443 8.33 9.09 12.56
N ILE A 444 8.95 8.20 11.79
CA ILE A 444 8.65 6.76 11.83
C ILE A 444 9.21 6.09 13.08
N CYS A 445 10.42 6.46 13.50
CA CYS A 445 11.08 5.81 14.64
C CYS A 445 10.63 6.31 16.01
N PHE A 446 9.80 7.34 16.09
CA PHE A 446 9.26 7.80 17.36
C PHE A 446 8.18 6.81 17.84
N GLU A 447 8.38 6.16 18.99
CA GLU A 447 7.52 5.09 19.51
C GLU A 447 6.02 5.43 19.55
N ASN A 448 5.68 6.68 19.85
CA ASN A 448 4.29 7.12 19.95
C ASN A 448 3.62 7.38 18.60
N ASN A 449 4.38 7.41 17.50
CA ASN A 449 3.83 7.70 16.16
C ASN A 449 3.35 6.43 15.44
N THR A 450 3.70 5.26 15.94
CA THR A 450 3.37 3.99 15.27
C THR A 450 1.87 3.78 15.08
N ALA A 451 1.05 4.16 16.08
CA ALA A 451 -0.40 4.07 16.01
C ALA A 451 -1.01 5.03 14.97
N ALA A 452 -0.37 6.17 14.71
CA ALA A 452 -0.87 7.20 13.80
C ALA A 452 -1.00 6.70 12.35
N PHE A 453 -0.11 5.78 11.91
CA PHE A 453 -0.15 5.21 10.55
C PHE A 453 -1.44 4.41 10.27
N PHE A 454 -2.10 3.94 11.32
CA PHE A 454 -3.30 3.10 11.22
C PHE A 454 -4.57 3.82 11.67
N SER A 455 -4.45 5.08 12.11
CA SER A 455 -5.55 5.86 12.66
C SER A 455 -6.42 6.49 11.56
N ARG A 456 -7.67 6.77 11.92
CA ARG A 456 -8.59 7.52 11.06
C ARG A 456 -8.37 9.01 11.11
N ARG A 457 -7.86 9.51 12.23
CA ARG A 457 -7.57 10.93 12.47
C ARG A 457 -6.32 11.08 13.30
N ILE A 458 -5.57 12.10 13.02
CA ILE A 458 -4.32 12.40 13.72
C ILE A 458 -4.44 13.81 14.33
N VAL A 459 -4.04 13.94 15.58
CA VAL A 459 -3.97 15.21 16.30
C VAL A 459 -2.52 15.46 16.68
N LEU A 460 -1.91 16.45 16.09
CA LEU A 460 -0.56 16.90 16.44
C LEU A 460 -0.61 17.80 17.66
N VAL A 461 0.21 17.51 18.66
CA VAL A 461 0.35 18.30 19.89
C VAL A 461 1.81 18.60 20.16
N GLU A 462 2.09 19.73 20.80
CA GLU A 462 3.46 20.20 20.97
C GLU A 462 4.30 19.32 21.90
N GLY A 463 3.75 18.96 23.07
CA GLY A 463 4.50 18.33 24.12
C GLY A 463 3.80 17.20 24.84
N ASP A 464 4.46 16.71 25.92
CA ASP A 464 3.97 15.59 26.75
C ASP A 464 2.73 15.98 27.53
N SER A 465 2.63 17.21 27.99
CA SER A 465 1.47 17.72 28.76
C SER A 465 0.19 17.63 27.93
N ASP A 466 0.25 18.10 26.70
CA ASP A 466 -0.87 18.07 25.75
C ASP A 466 -1.27 16.63 25.43
N PHE A 467 -0.26 15.79 25.18
CA PHE A 467 -0.44 14.36 24.89
C PHE A 467 -1.13 13.61 26.03
N ILE A 468 -0.88 13.99 27.28
CA ILE A 468 -1.53 13.40 28.48
C ILE A 468 -2.94 13.95 28.68
N ALA A 469 -3.11 15.28 28.57
CA ALA A 469 -4.33 15.95 29.00
C ALA A 469 -5.45 15.94 27.96
N PHE A 470 -5.17 16.17 26.66
CA PHE A 470 -6.26 16.27 25.67
C PHE A 470 -7.06 14.99 25.44
N PRO A 471 -6.47 13.78 25.40
CA PRO A 471 -7.26 12.56 25.36
C PRO A 471 -8.19 12.42 26.57
N HIS A 472 -7.71 12.78 27.77
CA HIS A 472 -8.49 12.76 28.97
C HIS A 472 -9.62 13.80 28.96
N ILE A 473 -9.34 15.03 28.56
CA ILE A 473 -10.36 16.10 28.38
C ILE A 473 -11.46 15.62 27.45
N ALA A 474 -11.10 15.05 26.29
CA ALA A 474 -12.07 14.58 25.33
C ALA A 474 -12.99 13.49 25.89
N GLU A 475 -12.41 12.45 26.48
CA GLU A 475 -13.17 11.32 27.04
C GLU A 475 -14.04 11.73 28.24
N THR A 476 -13.55 12.65 29.08
CA THR A 476 -14.32 13.16 30.24
C THR A 476 -15.47 14.07 29.80
N LEU A 477 -15.29 14.88 28.77
CA LEU A 477 -16.36 15.70 28.22
C LEU A 477 -17.47 14.88 27.55
N ASN A 478 -17.10 13.79 26.88
CA ASN A 478 -18.05 12.89 26.22
C ASN A 478 -17.41 11.51 26.02
N GLU A 479 -17.98 10.46 26.63
CA GLU A 479 -17.53 9.08 26.48
C GLU A 479 -17.44 8.61 25.00
N ALA A 480 -18.29 9.17 24.11
CA ALA A 480 -18.23 8.88 22.69
C ALA A 480 -16.96 9.44 22.01
N TRP A 481 -16.20 10.31 22.66
CA TRP A 481 -14.93 10.87 22.18
C TRP A 481 -13.71 10.08 22.68
N ASN A 482 -13.91 8.81 22.99
CA ASN A 482 -12.81 7.90 23.31
C ASN A 482 -11.89 7.68 22.10
N CYS A 483 -10.61 7.97 22.28
CA CYS A 483 -9.59 7.92 21.22
C CYS A 483 -9.48 6.54 20.57
N ARG A 484 -9.56 5.48 21.36
CA ARG A 484 -9.45 4.10 20.84
C ARG A 484 -10.66 3.71 20.01
N HIS A 485 -11.88 3.99 20.49
CA HIS A 485 -13.12 3.66 19.80
C HIS A 485 -13.27 4.45 18.48
N ARG A 486 -12.78 5.68 18.45
CA ARG A 486 -12.85 6.55 17.28
C ARG A 486 -11.63 6.48 16.37
N SER A 487 -10.62 5.71 16.75
CA SER A 487 -9.35 5.60 16.02
C SER A 487 -8.70 6.96 15.78
N VAL A 488 -8.64 7.78 16.82
CA VAL A 488 -7.97 9.08 16.87
C VAL A 488 -6.65 8.92 17.61
N THR A 489 -5.55 9.34 17.02
CA THR A 489 -4.24 9.26 17.67
C THR A 489 -3.66 10.66 17.86
N PHE A 490 -3.28 10.96 19.08
CA PHE A 490 -2.49 12.12 19.41
C PHE A 490 -1.02 11.84 19.16
N VAL A 491 -0.33 12.76 18.48
CA VAL A 491 1.08 12.64 18.10
C VAL A 491 1.84 13.82 18.66
N ARG A 492 2.84 13.55 19.48
CA ARG A 492 3.74 14.55 20.02
C ARG A 492 4.79 14.93 18.97
N VAL A 493 4.89 16.21 18.61
CA VAL A 493 5.82 16.69 17.58
C VAL A 493 7.17 17.20 18.12
N GLY A 494 7.29 17.34 19.47
CA GLY A 494 8.53 17.82 20.09
C GLY A 494 8.79 19.31 19.88
N GLY A 495 7.73 20.12 19.88
CA GLY A 495 7.75 21.57 19.74
C GLY A 495 7.20 22.08 18.41
N LYS A 496 6.64 23.30 18.45
CA LYS A 496 5.88 23.94 17.35
C LYS A 496 6.65 24.04 16.02
N GLY A 497 7.96 24.21 16.05
CA GLY A 497 8.79 24.24 14.83
C GLY A 497 8.72 22.96 13.98
N SER A 498 8.28 21.84 14.55
CA SER A 498 8.13 20.56 13.86
C SER A 498 6.75 20.34 13.24
N ILE A 499 5.73 21.13 13.60
CA ILE A 499 4.33 20.93 13.18
C ILE A 499 4.19 20.80 11.67
N ALA A 500 4.76 21.72 10.89
CA ALA A 500 4.68 21.72 9.43
C ALA A 500 5.20 20.41 8.82
N ARG A 501 6.30 19.91 9.35
CA ARG A 501 6.94 18.66 8.90
C ARG A 501 6.04 17.45 9.16
N TYR A 502 5.52 17.32 10.37
CA TYR A 502 4.59 16.23 10.73
C TYR A 502 3.28 16.32 9.96
N ARG A 503 2.71 17.52 9.82
CA ARG A 503 1.49 17.74 9.05
C ARG A 503 1.67 17.37 7.59
N SER A 504 2.75 17.82 6.94
CA SER A 504 3.08 17.47 5.56
C SER A 504 3.30 15.97 5.38
N PHE A 505 3.92 15.30 6.35
CA PHE A 505 4.13 13.85 6.30
C PHE A 505 2.79 13.10 6.38
N PHE A 506 2.00 13.34 7.42
CA PHE A 506 0.75 12.60 7.64
C PHE A 506 -0.35 12.94 6.64
N SER A 507 -0.36 14.13 6.03
CA SER A 507 -1.31 14.46 4.96
C SER A 507 -1.16 13.56 3.74
N LYS A 508 0.02 13.00 3.51
CA LYS A 508 0.27 12.04 2.42
C LYS A 508 -0.48 10.70 2.60
N PHE A 509 -0.97 10.40 3.79
CA PHE A 509 -1.73 9.19 4.09
C PHE A 509 -3.24 9.34 3.89
N ASP A 510 -3.71 10.47 3.35
CA ASP A 510 -5.15 10.81 3.19
C ASP A 510 -5.92 10.66 4.53
N VAL A 511 -5.31 11.16 5.61
CA VAL A 511 -5.88 11.18 6.95
C VAL A 511 -6.10 12.62 7.36
N PRO A 512 -7.27 13.00 7.93
CA PRO A 512 -7.45 14.30 8.54
C PRO A 512 -6.41 14.53 9.64
N VAL A 513 -5.64 15.61 9.51
CA VAL A 513 -4.61 16.00 10.48
C VAL A 513 -5.01 17.28 11.14
N PHE A 514 -5.24 17.22 12.44
CA PHE A 514 -5.54 18.36 13.29
C PHE A 514 -4.29 18.79 14.07
N VAL A 515 -4.24 20.02 14.47
CA VAL A 515 -3.15 20.59 15.28
C VAL A 515 -3.76 21.28 16.50
N ILE A 516 -3.24 21.00 17.70
CA ILE A 516 -3.52 21.79 18.91
C ILE A 516 -2.17 22.41 19.33
N THR A 517 -2.17 23.70 19.52
CA THR A 517 -0.95 24.48 19.79
C THR A 517 -1.23 25.64 20.74
N ASP A 518 -0.22 26.07 21.46
CA ASP A 518 -0.28 27.20 22.39
C ASP A 518 -0.45 28.55 21.65
N LEU A 519 -0.95 29.56 22.35
CA LEU A 519 -1.22 30.89 21.79
C LEU A 519 0.03 31.58 21.24
N ASP A 520 1.18 31.27 21.80
CA ASP A 520 2.46 31.89 21.41
C ASP A 520 2.89 31.56 19.96
N CYS A 521 2.24 30.57 19.33
CA CYS A 521 2.40 30.29 17.91
C CYS A 521 1.96 31.45 16.99
N LEU A 522 1.12 32.36 17.48
CA LEU A 522 0.73 33.57 16.73
C LEU A 522 1.89 34.55 16.54
N GLU A 523 2.86 34.51 17.44
CA GLU A 523 4.11 35.30 17.32
C GLU A 523 5.27 34.46 16.75
N ASP A 524 5.45 33.22 17.22
CA ASP A 524 6.54 32.35 16.82
C ASP A 524 6.07 31.15 16.01
N ASP A 525 6.79 30.85 14.95
CA ASP A 525 6.55 29.69 14.08
C ASP A 525 5.16 29.66 13.41
N PHE A 526 4.49 30.84 13.31
CA PHE A 526 3.17 30.97 12.68
C PHE A 526 3.13 30.36 11.25
N ASP A 527 4.20 30.56 10.47
CA ASP A 527 4.29 30.02 9.11
C ASP A 527 4.35 28.48 9.08
N LYS A 528 4.68 27.83 10.20
CA LYS A 528 4.68 26.36 10.34
C LYS A 528 3.30 25.76 10.48
N LEU A 529 2.28 26.59 10.67
CA LEU A 529 0.87 26.19 10.75
C LEU A 529 0.21 26.04 9.37
N ASP A 530 0.92 26.36 8.28
CA ASP A 530 0.38 26.42 6.91
C ASP A 530 -0.85 27.36 6.80
N PRO A 531 -0.69 28.64 7.21
CA PRO A 531 -1.80 29.58 7.29
C PRO A 531 -2.29 30.00 5.90
N SER A 532 -3.62 30.25 5.80
CA SER A 532 -4.21 30.88 4.61
C SER A 532 -3.72 32.34 4.46
N ASP A 533 -3.88 32.89 3.26
CA ASP A 533 -3.53 34.32 3.04
C ASP A 533 -4.38 35.25 3.91
N ILE A 534 -5.63 34.87 4.20
CA ILE A 534 -6.50 35.58 5.15
C ILE A 534 -5.88 35.54 6.55
N ALA A 535 -5.44 34.37 7.00
CA ALA A 535 -4.79 34.23 8.31
C ALA A 535 -3.49 35.04 8.40
N LYS A 536 -2.68 35.08 7.33
CA LYS A 536 -1.47 35.93 7.27
C LYS A 536 -1.80 37.42 7.38
N ALA A 537 -2.85 37.87 6.68
CA ALA A 537 -3.31 39.25 6.74
C ALA A 537 -3.83 39.61 8.14
N LEU A 538 -4.64 38.73 8.76
CA LEU A 538 -5.13 38.93 10.13
C LEU A 538 -3.99 38.96 11.15
N ARG A 539 -2.99 38.09 11.00
CA ARG A 539 -1.80 38.09 11.86
C ARG A 539 -1.02 39.41 11.72
N THR A 540 -0.81 39.88 10.50
CA THR A 540 -0.11 41.17 10.26
C THR A 540 -0.85 42.32 10.93
N LYS A 541 -2.17 42.34 10.80
CA LYS A 541 -3.03 43.32 11.47
C LYS A 541 -2.92 43.22 13.00
N LEU A 542 -3.02 41.99 13.55
CA LEU A 542 -2.88 41.73 14.99
C LEU A 542 -1.56 42.27 15.55
N ILE A 543 -0.45 42.02 14.89
CA ILE A 543 0.86 42.51 15.33
C ILE A 543 0.93 44.03 15.31
N GLN A 544 0.35 44.70 14.29
CA GLN A 544 0.27 46.15 14.23
C GLN A 544 -0.59 46.75 15.39
N GLU A 545 -1.72 46.16 15.68
CA GLU A 545 -2.61 46.56 16.79
C GLU A 545 -1.91 46.36 18.14
N VAL A 546 -1.21 45.22 18.32
CA VAL A 546 -0.45 44.93 19.55
C VAL A 546 0.71 45.93 19.74
N ASP A 547 1.43 46.25 18.68
CA ASP A 547 2.53 47.23 18.76
C ASP A 547 1.98 48.63 19.08
N ALA A 548 0.84 49.04 18.50
CA ALA A 548 0.17 50.28 18.81
C ALA A 548 -0.35 50.32 20.26
N ALA A 549 -0.94 49.25 20.74
CA ALA A 549 -1.42 49.09 22.10
C ALA A 549 -0.30 49.19 23.12
N ASN A 550 0.82 48.51 22.88
CA ASN A 550 2.01 48.58 23.74
C ASN A 550 2.61 50.00 23.78
N ALA A 551 2.68 50.67 22.64
CA ALA A 551 3.15 52.05 22.56
C ALA A 551 2.21 53.01 23.32
N ALA A 552 0.89 52.90 23.19
CA ALA A 552 -0.10 53.71 23.90
C ALA A 552 -0.09 53.47 25.42
N ALA A 553 0.20 52.25 25.86
CA ALA A 553 0.33 51.90 27.26
C ALA A 553 1.67 52.33 27.89
N GLY A 554 2.57 52.93 27.09
CA GLY A 554 3.91 53.34 27.56
C GLY A 554 4.77 52.13 27.99
N VAL A 555 4.45 50.91 27.48
CA VAL A 555 5.24 49.73 27.78
C VAL A 555 6.64 49.93 27.15
N PRO A 556 7.70 49.95 27.95
CA PRO A 556 9.03 50.14 27.39
C PRO A 556 9.30 49.02 26.39
N ALA A 557 9.93 49.39 25.25
CA ALA A 557 10.34 48.42 24.23
C ALA A 557 11.43 47.46 24.74
N VAL A 558 11.85 47.59 25.97
CA VAL A 558 12.91 46.82 26.62
C VAL A 558 12.32 46.11 27.84
N ALA A 559 12.54 44.79 27.95
CA ALA A 559 12.12 44.01 29.09
C ALA A 559 12.76 44.44 30.39
N LYS A 560 12.11 44.27 31.53
CA LYS A 560 12.68 44.55 32.85
C LYS A 560 13.86 43.62 33.13
N ALA A 561 14.89 44.11 33.78
CA ALA A 561 16.10 43.35 34.11
C ALA A 561 15.82 42.00 34.81
N ASP A 562 14.76 41.93 35.62
CA ASP A 562 14.33 40.70 36.31
C ASP A 562 13.71 39.66 35.35
N ASP A 563 13.05 40.11 34.28
CA ASP A 563 12.47 39.23 33.26
C ASP A 563 13.58 38.61 32.39
N VAL A 564 14.62 39.42 32.07
CA VAL A 564 15.80 38.92 31.38
C VAL A 564 16.57 37.91 32.24
N LYS A 565 16.70 38.14 33.54
CA LYS A 565 17.35 37.20 34.45
C LYS A 565 16.60 35.88 34.55
N LYS A 566 15.25 35.92 34.68
CA LYS A 566 14.41 34.70 34.68
C LYS A 566 14.52 33.97 33.35
N ALA A 567 14.56 34.71 32.28
CA ALA A 567 14.65 34.14 30.92
C ALA A 567 16.00 33.49 30.64
N GLN A 568 17.12 33.94 31.26
CA GLN A 568 18.45 33.34 31.11
C GLN A 568 18.53 31.84 31.47
N SER A 569 17.54 31.30 32.23
CA SER A 569 17.42 29.87 32.49
C SER A 569 16.93 29.09 31.24
N LYS A 570 16.35 29.76 30.26
CA LYS A 570 15.86 29.11 29.03
C LYS A 570 17.03 28.91 28.03
N PRO A 571 17.20 27.71 27.46
CA PRO A 571 18.31 27.39 26.56
C PRO A 571 18.44 28.32 25.35
N GLU A 572 17.28 28.74 24.77
CA GLU A 572 17.23 29.62 23.60
C GLU A 572 17.85 31.03 23.88
N ILE A 573 17.55 31.59 25.05
CA ILE A 573 18.01 32.90 25.43
C ILE A 573 19.50 32.87 25.78
N ARG A 574 19.92 31.78 26.43
CA ARG A 574 21.32 31.54 26.70
C ARG A 574 22.11 31.49 25.41
N ARG A 575 21.59 30.86 24.35
CA ARG A 575 22.19 30.80 23.04
C ARG A 575 22.29 32.20 22.39
N LEU A 576 21.20 32.96 22.35
CA LEU A 576 21.19 34.32 21.81
C LEU A 576 22.19 35.20 22.55
N TRP A 577 22.31 35.05 23.87
CA TRP A 577 23.33 35.77 24.67
C TRP A 577 24.76 35.33 24.34
N GLU A 578 24.97 34.01 24.13
CA GLU A 578 26.26 33.47 23.71
C GLU A 578 26.66 33.97 22.31
N ASP A 579 25.67 34.07 21.39
CA ASP A 579 25.88 34.64 20.05
C ASP A 579 26.31 36.12 20.13
N VAL A 580 25.65 36.93 20.96
CA VAL A 580 26.04 38.33 21.19
C VAL A 580 27.47 38.41 21.75
N ARG A 581 27.82 37.58 22.74
CA ARG A 581 29.18 37.54 23.31
C ARG A 581 30.22 37.09 22.30
N GLY A 582 29.88 36.08 21.47
CA GLY A 582 30.76 35.60 20.40
C GLY A 582 31.00 36.68 19.34
N ALA A 583 29.95 37.35 18.88
CA ALA A 583 30.01 38.44 17.92
C ALA A 583 30.81 39.65 18.48
N LYS A 584 30.61 39.96 19.79
CA LYS A 584 31.41 41.02 20.47
C LYS A 584 32.90 40.68 20.52
N THR A 585 33.26 39.45 20.81
CA THR A 585 34.64 38.99 20.82
C THR A 585 35.26 39.08 19.42
N ALA A 586 34.49 38.66 18.39
CA ALA A 586 34.93 38.78 16.99
C ALA A 586 35.11 40.22 16.55
N TYR A 587 34.20 41.14 16.95
CA TYR A 587 34.33 42.57 16.71
C TYR A 587 35.53 43.19 17.43
N ASP A 588 35.85 42.77 18.65
CA ASP A 588 37.02 43.27 19.37
C ASP A 588 38.33 42.85 18.71
N ALA A 589 38.37 41.68 18.12
CA ALA A 589 39.51 41.22 17.33
C ALA A 589 39.58 41.85 15.93
N ASP A 590 38.43 42.13 15.30
CA ASP A 590 38.34 42.71 13.96
C ASP A 590 37.17 43.70 13.88
N LYS A 591 37.47 44.97 13.84
CA LYS A 591 36.50 46.07 13.83
C LYS A 591 35.60 46.11 12.57
N THR A 592 35.96 45.40 11.51
CA THR A 592 35.10 45.28 10.30
C THR A 592 33.87 44.43 10.53
N LYS A 593 33.82 43.64 11.60
CA LYS A 593 32.70 42.73 11.96
C LYS A 593 31.57 43.40 12.74
N ILE A 594 31.42 44.73 12.60
CA ILE A 594 30.34 45.45 13.27
C ILE A 594 28.94 44.94 12.85
N ALA A 595 28.76 44.58 11.58
CA ALA A 595 27.47 44.06 11.08
C ALA A 595 27.07 42.73 11.72
N GLU A 596 28.05 41.84 12.04
CA GLU A 596 27.77 40.58 12.75
C GLU A 596 27.33 40.85 14.20
N LEU A 597 27.94 41.84 14.86
CA LEU A 597 27.57 42.25 16.21
C LEU A 597 26.16 42.87 16.23
N ASP A 598 25.89 43.80 15.30
CA ASP A 598 24.58 44.44 15.19
C ASP A 598 23.49 43.39 14.94
N ALA A 599 23.70 42.42 14.04
CA ALA A 599 22.77 41.35 13.76
C ALA A 599 22.49 40.45 15.00
N ALA A 600 23.53 40.13 15.78
CA ALA A 600 23.37 39.33 17.00
C ALA A 600 22.63 40.10 18.10
N VAL A 601 22.92 41.38 18.23
CA VAL A 601 22.23 42.31 19.17
C VAL A 601 20.77 42.46 18.76
N ASP A 602 20.50 42.71 17.48
CA ASP A 602 19.13 42.82 16.95
C ASP A 602 18.31 41.54 17.17
N ALA A 603 18.93 40.36 16.99
CA ALA A 603 18.28 39.06 17.27
C ALA A 603 17.93 38.92 18.76
N PHE A 604 18.80 39.35 19.66
CA PHE A 604 18.54 39.31 21.09
C PHE A 604 17.40 40.26 21.49
N PHE A 605 17.41 41.50 20.96
CA PHE A 605 16.31 42.45 21.20
C PHE A 605 15.01 42.09 20.49
N ALA A 606 15.07 41.42 19.36
CA ALA A 606 13.89 40.86 18.72
C ALA A 606 13.15 39.85 19.61
N TRP A 607 13.90 39.04 20.40
CA TRP A 607 13.34 38.14 21.38
C TRP A 607 12.57 38.87 22.49
N GLU A 608 13.12 39.98 23.00
CA GLU A 608 12.44 40.82 24.01
C GLU A 608 11.11 41.39 23.50
N ARG A 609 11.07 41.92 22.26
CA ARG A 609 9.84 42.40 21.62
C ARG A 609 8.80 41.31 21.49
N LYS A 610 9.21 40.08 21.14
CA LYS A 610 8.30 38.93 21.02
C LYS A 610 7.63 38.62 22.35
N ASN A 611 8.33 38.62 23.46
CA ASN A 611 7.73 38.37 24.77
C ASN A 611 6.67 39.43 25.13
N ILE A 612 6.99 40.71 24.91
CA ILE A 612 6.05 41.81 25.17
C ILE A 612 4.80 41.64 24.30
N ARG A 613 4.94 41.28 23.04
CA ARG A 613 3.80 40.99 22.15
C ARG A 613 2.99 39.80 22.62
N ARG A 614 3.62 38.70 23.02
CA ARG A 614 2.96 37.51 23.56
C ARG A 614 2.10 37.86 24.78
N ASP A 615 2.64 38.61 25.73
CA ASP A 615 1.91 39.05 26.92
C ASP A 615 0.70 39.90 26.53
N CYS A 616 0.83 40.82 25.57
CA CYS A 616 -0.24 41.64 25.07
C CYS A 616 -1.32 40.82 24.36
N ILE A 617 -0.91 39.85 23.48
CA ILE A 617 -1.84 38.93 22.79
C ILE A 617 -2.58 38.06 23.81
N GLN A 618 -1.88 37.57 24.85
CA GLN A 618 -2.49 36.71 25.87
C GLN A 618 -3.54 37.49 26.67
N LYS A 619 -3.24 38.69 27.14
CA LYS A 619 -4.16 39.54 27.92
C LYS A 619 -5.26 40.11 27.06
N ALA A 620 -4.93 40.59 25.84
CA ALA A 620 -5.83 41.19 24.85
C ALA A 620 -6.87 42.17 25.48
N GLU A 621 -6.38 43.11 26.29
CA GLU A 621 -7.22 44.03 27.04
C GLU A 621 -7.93 45.04 26.13
N GLN A 622 -7.35 45.35 24.95
CA GLN A 622 -7.98 46.22 23.97
C GLN A 622 -8.96 45.47 23.08
N ALA A 623 -10.11 46.09 22.81
CA ALA A 623 -11.21 45.45 22.07
C ALA A 623 -10.84 45.08 20.62
N ASP A 624 -10.03 45.86 19.93
CA ASP A 624 -9.53 45.63 18.58
C ASP A 624 -8.52 44.46 18.54
N VAL A 625 -7.56 44.44 19.47
CA VAL A 625 -6.62 43.31 19.63
C VAL A 625 -7.39 42.02 19.89
N GLN A 626 -8.37 42.05 20.81
CA GLN A 626 -9.20 40.86 21.10
C GLN A 626 -10.02 40.42 19.90
N ALA A 627 -10.64 41.34 19.17
CA ALA A 627 -11.46 41.02 18.00
C ALA A 627 -10.61 40.41 16.88
N THR A 628 -9.45 40.98 16.59
CA THR A 628 -8.51 40.46 15.56
C THR A 628 -7.89 39.12 15.97
N LYS A 629 -7.53 38.94 17.26
CA LYS A 629 -7.06 37.66 17.82
C LYS A 629 -8.11 36.55 17.62
N VAL A 630 -9.37 36.83 18.01
CA VAL A 630 -10.47 35.86 17.86
C VAL A 630 -10.70 35.53 16.39
N ALA A 631 -10.76 36.54 15.51
CA ALA A 631 -10.92 36.32 14.06
C ALA A 631 -9.81 35.45 13.48
N LEU A 632 -8.55 35.66 13.88
CA LEU A 632 -7.41 34.87 13.45
C LEU A 632 -7.51 33.41 13.94
N ILE A 633 -7.85 33.19 15.22
CA ILE A 633 -8.03 31.85 15.79
C ILE A 633 -9.14 31.09 15.02
N TRP A 634 -10.27 31.74 14.73
CA TRP A 634 -11.35 31.12 13.97
C TRP A 634 -10.95 30.80 12.52
N GLU A 635 -10.18 31.66 11.88
CA GLU A 635 -9.67 31.37 10.53
C GLU A 635 -8.74 30.13 10.54
N LEU A 636 -7.82 30.00 11.50
CA LEU A 636 -6.95 28.84 11.65
C LEU A 636 -7.75 27.55 11.90
N ARG A 637 -8.84 27.63 12.67
CA ARG A 637 -9.74 26.48 12.93
C ARG A 637 -10.40 25.93 11.68
N THR A 638 -10.61 26.75 10.64
CA THR A 638 -11.13 26.28 9.33
C THR A 638 -10.18 25.28 8.67
N LYS A 639 -8.88 25.37 8.99
CA LYS A 639 -7.81 24.48 8.51
C LYS A 639 -7.46 23.35 9.49
N GLY A 640 -8.29 23.17 10.54
CA GLY A 640 -8.02 22.15 11.56
C GLY A 640 -6.88 22.49 12.51
N VAL A 641 -6.49 23.76 12.60
CA VAL A 641 -5.49 24.25 13.56
C VAL A 641 -6.20 24.93 14.71
N PHE A 642 -6.09 24.37 15.90
CA PHE A 642 -6.71 24.83 17.13
C PHE A 642 -5.66 25.48 18.01
N VAL A 643 -5.67 26.82 18.03
CA VAL A 643 -4.82 27.63 18.92
C VAL A 643 -5.57 27.87 20.21
N LEU A 644 -4.95 27.58 21.34
CA LEU A 644 -5.51 27.78 22.68
C LEU A 644 -5.66 29.27 23.01
N GLU A 645 -6.86 29.75 23.30
CA GLU A 645 -7.14 31.18 23.43
C GLU A 645 -6.48 31.84 24.64
N ARG A 646 -6.35 31.11 25.78
CA ARG A 646 -5.79 31.65 27.03
C ARG A 646 -4.28 31.63 27.11
N GLY A 647 -3.59 30.89 26.25
CA GLY A 647 -2.14 30.75 26.33
C GLY A 647 -1.68 29.32 26.07
N ALA A 648 -0.94 28.76 27.00
CA ALA A 648 -0.58 27.35 27.01
C ALA A 648 -1.64 26.54 27.78
N LEU A 649 -1.62 25.20 27.62
CA LEU A 649 -2.52 24.31 28.37
C LEU A 649 -2.41 24.53 29.91
N ASP A 650 -1.21 24.84 30.38
CA ASP A 650 -0.97 25.14 31.80
C ASP A 650 -1.80 26.34 32.31
N ASP A 651 -2.17 27.29 31.45
CA ASP A 651 -2.95 28.50 31.79
C ASP A 651 -4.44 28.18 32.00
N TYR A 652 -4.88 26.95 31.69
CA TYR A 652 -6.20 26.43 31.96
C TYR A 652 -6.30 25.69 33.29
N TYR A 653 -5.15 25.35 33.90
CA TYR A 653 -5.18 24.59 35.14
C TYR A 653 -5.52 25.49 36.33
N PRO A 654 -6.44 25.05 37.21
CA PRO A 654 -6.68 25.73 38.48
C PRO A 654 -5.43 25.72 39.39
N ALA A 655 -5.36 26.68 40.31
CA ALA A 655 -4.24 26.85 41.23
C ALA A 655 -3.87 25.63 42.10
N GLY A 656 -4.79 24.65 42.25
CA GLY A 656 -4.56 23.42 42.97
C GLY A 656 -3.80 22.33 42.19
N VAL A 657 -3.64 22.49 40.89
CA VAL A 657 -2.90 21.52 40.05
C VAL A 657 -1.40 21.87 40.10
N THR A 658 -0.64 21.12 40.86
CA THR A 658 0.79 21.36 41.11
C THR A 658 1.63 20.15 40.68
N GLY A 659 2.90 20.38 40.35
CA GLY A 659 3.87 19.35 39.97
C GLY A 659 5.24 19.95 39.70
N PRO A 660 6.30 19.14 39.78
CA PRO A 660 7.68 19.59 39.58
C PRO A 660 7.95 20.06 38.13
N ASP A 661 7.23 19.50 37.16
CA ASP A 661 7.34 19.82 35.74
C ASP A 661 5.97 19.80 35.06
N LYS A 662 5.93 20.20 33.78
CA LYS A 662 4.69 20.25 33.00
C LYS A 662 3.98 18.89 32.87
N PRO A 663 4.65 17.78 32.51
CA PRO A 663 4.02 16.46 32.46
C PRO A 663 3.43 16.01 33.78
N SER A 664 4.13 16.24 34.89
CA SER A 664 3.62 15.91 36.24
C SER A 664 2.35 16.71 36.59
N ARG A 665 2.28 17.98 36.19
CA ARG A 665 1.07 18.79 36.34
C ARG A 665 -0.07 18.26 35.48
N ALA A 666 0.19 17.86 34.24
CA ALA A 666 -0.82 17.25 33.38
C ALA A 666 -1.36 15.92 33.96
N GLN A 667 -0.50 15.13 34.60
CA GLN A 667 -0.92 13.92 35.30
C GLN A 667 -1.77 14.23 36.53
N ALA A 668 -1.37 15.19 37.36
CA ALA A 668 -2.17 15.66 38.51
C ALA A 668 -3.53 16.24 38.05
N PHE A 669 -3.56 16.95 36.95
CA PHE A 669 -4.79 17.42 36.34
C PHE A 669 -5.71 16.25 35.98
N ARG A 670 -5.20 15.25 35.29
CA ARG A 670 -5.95 14.05 34.90
C ARG A 670 -6.55 13.31 36.09
N GLU A 671 -5.84 13.22 37.23
CA GLU A 671 -6.30 12.55 38.42
C GLU A 671 -7.37 13.35 39.20
N THR A 672 -7.35 14.67 39.08
CA THR A 672 -8.22 15.56 39.87
C THR A 672 -9.47 15.97 39.09
N PHE A 673 -9.37 16.18 37.78
CA PHE A 673 -10.44 16.66 36.89
C PHE A 673 -11.04 15.51 36.08
N ASP A 674 -11.77 14.64 36.78
CA ASP A 674 -12.29 13.35 36.31
C ASP A 674 -13.77 13.40 35.88
N THR A 675 -14.41 14.56 35.95
CA THR A 675 -15.82 14.75 35.58
C THR A 675 -16.01 15.93 34.64
N ARG A 676 -17.04 15.85 33.79
CA ARG A 676 -17.40 16.92 32.86
C ARG A 676 -17.60 18.29 33.53
N ASP A 677 -18.29 18.30 34.66
CA ASP A 677 -18.58 19.53 35.41
C ASP A 677 -17.33 20.22 35.95
N LYS A 678 -16.25 19.46 36.18
CA LYS A 678 -14.96 20.03 36.56
C LYS A 678 -14.18 20.57 35.37
N ILE A 679 -14.32 19.99 34.17
CA ILE A 679 -13.58 20.40 32.97
C ILE A 679 -14.26 21.58 32.25
N LEU A 680 -15.58 21.61 32.14
CA LEU A 680 -16.32 22.64 31.43
C LEU A 680 -15.93 24.10 31.81
N PRO A 681 -15.77 24.42 33.10
CA PRO A 681 -15.46 25.81 33.49
C PRO A 681 -14.02 26.24 33.18
N LEU A 682 -13.16 25.32 32.82
CA LEU A 682 -11.74 25.61 32.61
C LEU A 682 -11.49 26.36 31.29
N SER A 683 -12.31 26.15 30.28
CA SER A 683 -12.17 26.81 28.99
C SER A 683 -13.24 27.85 28.71
N PRO A 684 -12.93 28.93 27.98
CA PRO A 684 -13.86 29.99 27.71
C PRO A 684 -15.04 29.51 26.86
N GLN A 685 -16.22 30.11 27.09
CA GLN A 685 -17.35 29.97 26.17
C GLN A 685 -17.08 30.74 24.88
N GLN A 686 -17.41 30.14 23.77
CA GLN A 686 -17.20 30.69 22.44
C GLN A 686 -18.46 30.50 21.59
N THR A 687 -18.71 31.47 20.71
CA THR A 687 -19.79 31.38 19.71
C THR A 687 -19.16 31.14 18.34
N CYS A 688 -19.50 30.05 17.69
CA CYS A 688 -19.05 29.78 16.34
C CYS A 688 -19.60 30.82 15.35
N PRO A 689 -18.75 31.59 14.65
CA PRO A 689 -19.23 32.67 13.78
C PRO A 689 -20.00 32.14 12.55
N VAL A 690 -19.84 30.88 12.21
CA VAL A 690 -20.49 30.25 11.04
C VAL A 690 -21.86 29.66 11.40
N THR A 691 -21.94 28.98 12.56
CA THR A 691 -23.16 28.24 12.95
C THR A 691 -23.98 28.93 14.04
N GLY A 692 -23.44 29.93 14.71
CA GLY A 692 -24.03 30.55 15.89
C GLY A 692 -24.05 29.65 17.15
N MET A 693 -23.50 28.47 17.09
CA MET A 693 -23.49 27.50 18.20
C MET A 693 -22.57 27.98 19.32
N VAL A 694 -23.07 27.94 20.54
CA VAL A 694 -22.30 28.27 21.75
C VAL A 694 -21.78 26.97 22.36
N SER A 695 -20.47 26.90 22.61
CA SER A 695 -19.80 25.77 23.29
C SER A 695 -18.58 26.28 24.03
N THR A 696 -18.05 25.50 24.94
CA THR A 696 -16.72 25.78 25.49
C THR A 696 -15.64 25.49 24.44
N GLU A 697 -14.47 26.09 24.56
CA GLU A 697 -13.36 25.90 23.64
C GLU A 697 -12.96 24.42 23.53
N PHE A 698 -12.84 23.72 24.66
CA PHE A 698 -12.50 22.30 24.66
C PHE A 698 -13.60 21.43 24.00
N GLU A 699 -14.87 21.73 24.26
CA GLU A 699 -15.98 21.02 23.58
C GLU A 699 -15.94 21.26 22.07
N PHE A 700 -15.67 22.49 21.64
CA PHE A 700 -15.55 22.78 20.21
C PHE A 700 -14.40 21.99 19.57
N ILE A 701 -13.20 22.06 20.14
CA ILE A 701 -12.02 21.35 19.63
C ILE A 701 -12.30 19.84 19.55
N CYS A 702 -12.76 19.24 20.64
CA CYS A 702 -13.05 17.81 20.67
C CYS A 702 -14.17 17.42 19.70
N SER A 703 -15.24 18.20 19.60
CA SER A 703 -16.33 17.93 18.65
C SER A 703 -15.83 17.89 17.21
N ARG A 704 -14.91 18.78 16.82
CA ARG A 704 -14.31 18.82 15.46
C ARG A 704 -13.36 17.68 15.20
N ILE A 705 -12.62 17.24 16.20
CA ILE A 705 -11.68 16.11 16.08
C ILE A 705 -12.43 14.79 16.00
N PHE A 706 -13.53 14.62 16.78
CA PHE A 706 -14.23 13.34 16.90
C PHE A 706 -15.51 13.22 16.06
N SER A 707 -15.88 14.28 15.32
CA SER A 707 -17.08 14.32 14.43
C SER A 707 -17.07 13.31 13.28
#